data_45c77028181998ff31f4da080d0f5fb4
#
_entry.id   45c77028181998ff31f4da080d0f5fb4
#
_cell.length_a   1.000
_cell.length_b   1.000
_cell.length_c   1.000
_cell.angle_alpha   90.00
_cell.angle_beta   90.00
_cell.angle_gamma   90.00
#
_symmetry.space_group_name_H-M   'P 1'
#
loop_
_entity.id
_entity.type
_entity.pdbx_description
1 polymer ?
#
loop_
_entity_poly.entity_id
_entity_poly.type
_entity_poly.pdbx_seq_one_letter_code
_entity_poly.pdbx_strand_id
1 'polypeptide(L)'
;MYRILYICLVLITVLFQTSCQKFDEIDERFEQLEQRVSSLEDATKALQDAINAGALITKVEKTETGFKVTFSDNTSIDIYNGIDAITPLLLIDMDGFWTISYDGGATYTRLQNDNGEFIQSKGDKGDKGEQGDKGDKGDKGEQGDKGDKGEDGADGLDGKDGNCVRVVVKDGYYVYEIYHPSDPNTVLESIQTYFSADGAKVLHGVTQDDNTREITLTMANGETFTFNQTPRIPTSIAILRTQPVKIGEGEVATFEFRVNPSNAVFNYDVNDPSCEIFLDKVAELRSSYITSPTDYHLVRIEQTYDEQGVMKRGQFRAYIKDQRISTTYDDAVALVIRTKNQAGEIVEISSSAVEMKYAGNTFSAFGFLKEHNEGNLHQDAEAHIDGNNIQVASLFINSPTKLVASFKTNGKKVFVNGVEQFSGITANDFSSPVTYRIVDENGEWNEYKVSVVHSGLPVVYINTPGGINITSKEVWVKNVDIRIQGADGITSYQGQTSMRGRGNSTWYNPKKPYALKLNEDAEILGMPAHKRWVLLANYMDRTLLRNHMAFKIGEAAGLAYAPRGQFVELVLNGKHIGNYYLCEQIKIGENRVNIHEISAEDSTATGGFLLELDKNFDEDHKFTSRYKKIPFMIQAPEDGVITDTHKKYIENYVNDYEYDLIYNLSTKKYLDYIDINSFIDYWLAVELTMNSEPSHPKSVFMYKDRDGLLCAGPMWDYDWGTFMPINTQQYCIKNTLYYPNLFRSYYFVQQIKERWQTAKPRFEALIDVFEQEAAKLKNSDKMNISLWPIASRVNGDETMTFDEAVASMKQAYVDKLQWLDEQINAM
;
A
#
# COMPACT_ATOMS: atom_id res chain seq x y z
N MET A 1 24.32 48.98 -9.84
CA MET A 1 23.99 48.12 -8.71
C MET A 1 22.49 48.04 -8.48
N TYR A 2 21.73 49.15 -8.36
CA TYR A 2 20.24 49.09 -8.15
C TYR A 2 19.44 48.51 -9.34
N ARG A 3 19.87 48.64 -10.57
CA ARG A 3 19.16 48.05 -11.74
C ARG A 3 19.33 46.53 -11.84
N ILE A 4 20.46 45.99 -11.40
CA ILE A 4 20.71 44.55 -11.36
C ILE A 4 19.93 43.91 -10.22
N LEU A 5 19.83 44.60 -9.07
CA LEU A 5 19.03 44.13 -7.92
C LEU A 5 17.51 44.08 -8.24
N TYR A 6 17.02 45.06 -9.04
CA TYR A 6 15.64 45.13 -9.47
C TYR A 6 15.32 44.04 -10.51
N ILE A 7 16.23 43.70 -11.40
CA ILE A 7 16.10 42.62 -12.38
C ILE A 7 16.13 41.24 -11.66
N CYS A 8 17.02 41.08 -10.67
CA CYS A 8 17.02 39.86 -9.85
C CYS A 8 15.77 39.70 -9.00
N LEU A 9 15.22 40.79 -8.48
CA LEU A 9 13.98 40.75 -7.70
C LEU A 9 12.77 40.43 -8.58
N VAL A 10 12.69 40.92 -9.79
CA VAL A 10 11.64 40.62 -10.76
C VAL A 10 11.77 39.19 -11.28
N LEU A 11 12.97 38.68 -11.50
CA LEU A 11 13.24 37.29 -11.87
C LEU A 11 12.87 36.32 -10.74
N ILE A 12 13.15 36.66 -9.49
CA ILE A 12 12.77 35.88 -8.30
C ILE A 12 11.25 35.85 -8.15
N THR A 13 10.54 36.99 -8.32
CA THR A 13 9.07 37.03 -8.25
C THR A 13 8.39 36.25 -9.38
N VAL A 14 8.94 36.28 -10.59
CA VAL A 14 8.42 35.49 -11.72
C VAL A 14 8.68 33.99 -11.49
N LEU A 15 9.83 33.61 -10.94
CA LEU A 15 10.14 32.23 -10.57
C LEU A 15 9.24 31.70 -9.43
N PHE A 16 8.86 32.56 -8.48
CA PHE A 16 7.92 32.17 -7.41
C PHE A 16 6.48 32.03 -7.92
N GLN A 17 6.03 32.88 -8.83
CA GLN A 17 4.67 32.73 -9.41
C GLN A 17 4.55 31.50 -10.33
N THR A 18 5.59 31.18 -11.10
CA THR A 18 5.61 29.95 -11.92
C THR A 18 5.78 28.68 -11.08
N SER A 19 6.32 28.76 -9.87
CA SER A 19 6.47 27.64 -8.94
C SER A 19 5.13 27.25 -8.30
N CYS A 20 4.30 28.22 -7.85
CA CYS A 20 2.98 27.93 -7.31
C CYS A 20 2.03 27.35 -8.36
N GLN A 21 1.99 27.89 -9.57
CA GLN A 21 1.18 27.31 -10.64
C GLN A 21 1.62 25.90 -11.06
N LYS A 22 2.90 25.58 -10.97
CA LYS A 22 3.39 24.21 -11.24
C LYS A 22 2.98 23.21 -10.15
N PHE A 23 2.79 23.63 -8.92
CA PHE A 23 2.32 22.73 -7.85
C PHE A 23 0.84 22.41 -8.00
N ASP A 24 0.00 23.39 -8.32
CA ASP A 24 -1.42 23.15 -8.61
C ASP A 24 -1.60 22.25 -9.86
N GLU A 25 -0.78 22.41 -10.90
CA GLU A 25 -0.76 21.54 -12.07
C GLU A 25 -0.24 20.13 -11.78
N ILE A 26 0.65 19.97 -10.81
CA ILE A 26 1.14 18.66 -10.39
C ILE A 26 0.08 17.97 -9.54
N ASP A 27 -0.61 18.65 -8.66
CA ASP A 27 -1.71 18.10 -7.85
C ASP A 27 -2.91 17.73 -8.74
N GLU A 28 -3.29 18.56 -9.72
CA GLU A 28 -4.29 18.18 -10.73
C GLU A 28 -3.88 16.94 -11.55
N ARG A 29 -2.59 16.83 -11.90
CA ARG A 29 -2.07 15.66 -12.61
C ARG A 29 -2.02 14.43 -11.70
N PHE A 30 -1.76 14.59 -10.41
CA PHE A 30 -1.84 13.48 -9.45
C PHE A 30 -3.29 13.00 -9.27
N GLU A 31 -4.25 13.91 -9.15
CA GLU A 31 -5.68 13.53 -9.12
C GLU A 31 -6.13 12.87 -10.42
N GLN A 32 -5.68 13.39 -11.57
CA GLN A 32 -5.92 12.75 -12.87
C GLN A 32 -5.22 11.39 -13.00
N LEU A 33 -4.02 11.21 -12.42
CA LEU A 33 -3.34 9.92 -12.37
C LEU A 33 -4.06 8.95 -11.45
N GLU A 34 -4.52 9.37 -10.28
CA GLU A 34 -5.32 8.56 -9.37
C GLU A 34 -6.66 8.16 -9.99
N GLN A 35 -7.36 9.07 -10.67
CA GLN A 35 -8.58 8.75 -11.43
C GLN A 35 -8.30 7.77 -12.57
N ARG A 36 -7.16 7.88 -13.23
CA ARG A 36 -6.77 6.99 -14.34
C ARG A 36 -6.31 5.64 -13.85
N VAL A 37 -5.59 5.56 -12.73
CA VAL A 37 -5.27 4.30 -12.07
C VAL A 37 -6.55 3.62 -11.62
N SER A 38 -7.48 4.33 -11.01
CA SER A 38 -8.79 3.81 -10.64
C SER A 38 -9.58 3.32 -11.86
N SER A 39 -9.57 4.06 -12.97
CA SER A 39 -10.25 3.64 -14.21
C SER A 39 -9.57 2.44 -14.88
N LEU A 40 -8.25 2.29 -14.72
CA LEU A 40 -7.52 1.11 -15.18
C LEU A 40 -7.78 -0.10 -14.29
N GLU A 41 -7.90 0.11 -12.99
CA GLU A 41 -8.31 -0.92 -12.02
C GLU A 41 -9.75 -1.36 -12.27
N ASP A 42 -10.65 -0.41 -12.54
CA ASP A 42 -12.04 -0.69 -12.91
C ASP A 42 -12.15 -1.40 -14.27
N ALA A 43 -11.35 -0.99 -15.26
CA ALA A 43 -11.28 -1.66 -16.56
C ALA A 43 -10.66 -3.07 -16.44
N THR A 44 -9.64 -3.23 -15.61
CA THR A 44 -9.01 -4.53 -15.33
C THR A 44 -9.98 -5.44 -14.60
N LYS A 45 -10.71 -4.91 -13.64
CA LYS A 45 -11.74 -5.64 -12.90
C LYS A 45 -12.91 -6.01 -13.80
N ALA A 46 -13.40 -5.07 -14.64
CA ALA A 46 -14.45 -5.35 -15.61
C ALA A 46 -14.01 -6.39 -16.66
N LEU A 47 -12.74 -6.34 -17.09
CA LEU A 47 -12.13 -7.36 -17.94
C LEU A 47 -12.09 -8.72 -17.22
N GLN A 48 -11.70 -8.74 -15.96
CA GLN A 48 -11.64 -9.95 -15.14
C GLN A 48 -13.05 -10.51 -14.89
N ASP A 49 -14.01 -9.64 -14.60
CA ASP A 49 -15.42 -10.01 -14.38
C ASP A 49 -16.06 -10.51 -15.67
N ALA A 50 -15.77 -9.90 -16.83
CA ALA A 50 -16.26 -10.37 -18.14
C ALA A 50 -15.63 -11.73 -18.49
N ILE A 51 -14.35 -11.93 -18.23
CA ILE A 51 -13.67 -13.22 -18.43
C ILE A 51 -14.23 -14.26 -17.50
N ASN A 52 -14.47 -13.94 -16.24
CA ASN A 52 -15.07 -14.84 -15.24
C ASN A 52 -16.52 -15.18 -15.57
N ALA A 53 -17.26 -14.26 -16.20
CA ALA A 53 -18.62 -14.50 -16.71
C ALA A 53 -18.64 -15.30 -18.03
N GLY A 54 -17.50 -15.73 -18.55
CA GLY A 54 -17.40 -16.49 -19.79
C GLY A 54 -17.63 -15.66 -21.05
N ALA A 55 -17.58 -14.34 -20.96
CA ALA A 55 -17.69 -13.47 -22.12
C ALA A 55 -16.43 -13.59 -23.00
N LEU A 56 -16.63 -13.83 -24.28
CA LEU A 56 -15.54 -13.98 -25.27
C LEU A 56 -15.24 -12.63 -25.91
N ILE A 57 -13.95 -12.34 -26.11
CA ILE A 57 -13.54 -11.17 -26.88
C ILE A 57 -13.89 -11.45 -28.35
N THR A 58 -14.79 -10.66 -28.91
CA THR A 58 -15.23 -10.79 -30.31
C THR A 58 -14.54 -9.80 -31.24
N LYS A 59 -14.04 -8.69 -30.69
CA LYS A 59 -13.38 -7.65 -31.50
C LYS A 59 -12.41 -6.85 -30.64
N VAL A 60 -11.24 -6.53 -31.21
CA VAL A 60 -10.31 -5.54 -30.66
C VAL A 60 -10.10 -4.50 -31.75
N GLU A 61 -10.47 -3.27 -31.49
CA GLU A 61 -10.26 -2.14 -32.38
C GLU A 61 -9.19 -1.23 -31.79
N LYS A 62 -8.23 -0.85 -32.61
CA LYS A 62 -7.28 0.19 -32.24
C LYS A 62 -8.04 1.52 -32.25
N THR A 63 -8.09 2.18 -31.11
CA THR A 63 -8.57 3.56 -30.97
C THR A 63 -7.39 4.53 -31.08
N GLU A 64 -7.66 5.82 -31.17
CA GLU A 64 -6.59 6.82 -31.20
C GLU A 64 -5.78 6.87 -29.92
N THR A 65 -6.36 6.44 -28.79
CA THR A 65 -5.75 6.52 -27.47
C THR A 65 -5.46 5.16 -26.81
N GLY A 66 -5.70 4.06 -27.53
CA GLY A 66 -5.54 2.72 -26.97
C GLY A 66 -6.22 1.64 -27.79
N PHE A 67 -6.93 0.77 -27.13
CA PHE A 67 -7.67 -0.32 -27.76
C PHE A 67 -9.07 -0.41 -27.16
N LYS A 68 -10.07 -0.59 -28.01
CA LYS A 68 -11.42 -0.96 -27.60
C LYS A 68 -11.60 -2.46 -27.75
N VAL A 69 -11.85 -3.12 -26.64
CA VAL A 69 -12.11 -4.57 -26.60
C VAL A 69 -13.61 -4.77 -26.49
N THR A 70 -14.20 -5.49 -27.44
CA THR A 70 -15.64 -5.81 -27.45
C THR A 70 -15.82 -7.30 -27.15
N PHE A 71 -16.79 -7.62 -26.32
CA PHE A 71 -17.11 -8.98 -25.89
C PHE A 71 -18.32 -9.57 -26.63
N SER A 72 -18.54 -10.87 -26.46
CA SER A 72 -19.63 -11.62 -27.10
C SER A 72 -21.04 -11.18 -26.66
N ASP A 73 -21.16 -10.51 -25.54
CA ASP A 73 -22.39 -9.89 -25.03
C ASP A 73 -22.63 -8.45 -25.53
N ASN A 74 -21.77 -7.97 -26.44
CA ASN A 74 -21.72 -6.60 -26.98
C ASN A 74 -21.28 -5.54 -25.96
N THR A 75 -20.81 -5.90 -24.79
CA THR A 75 -20.12 -4.96 -23.91
C THR A 75 -18.75 -4.63 -24.48
N SER A 76 -18.21 -3.47 -24.12
CA SER A 76 -16.86 -3.09 -24.54
C SER A 76 -16.10 -2.34 -23.46
N ILE A 77 -14.78 -2.52 -23.45
CA ILE A 77 -13.86 -1.87 -22.53
C ILE A 77 -12.81 -1.15 -23.35
N ASP A 78 -12.53 0.11 -23.01
CA ASP A 78 -11.45 0.88 -23.59
C ASP A 78 -10.19 0.72 -22.74
N ILE A 79 -9.11 0.22 -23.36
CA ILE A 79 -7.79 0.08 -22.75
C ILE A 79 -6.91 1.17 -23.30
N TYR A 80 -6.49 2.09 -22.45
CA TYR A 80 -5.64 3.20 -22.83
C TYR A 80 -4.17 2.81 -22.78
N ASN A 81 -3.36 3.34 -23.73
CA ASN A 81 -1.92 3.12 -23.74
C ASN A 81 -1.30 3.67 -22.46
N GLY A 82 -0.54 2.87 -21.74
CA GLY A 82 0.19 3.28 -20.54
C GLY A 82 1.24 4.35 -20.86
N ILE A 83 1.42 5.31 -19.95
CA ILE A 83 2.21 6.54 -20.16
C ILE A 83 3.65 6.37 -19.67
N ASP A 84 4.33 5.31 -19.97
CA ASP A 84 5.73 5.27 -19.55
C ASP A 84 6.75 5.55 -20.67
N ALA A 85 6.31 5.94 -21.86
CA ALA A 85 7.27 6.09 -22.94
C ALA A 85 7.07 7.27 -23.90
N ILE A 86 5.94 7.97 -23.93
CA ILE A 86 5.79 9.13 -24.82
C ILE A 86 5.03 10.23 -24.08
N THR A 87 5.70 11.34 -23.85
CA THR A 87 5.00 12.59 -23.49
C THR A 87 4.11 12.96 -24.67
N PRO A 88 2.80 13.08 -24.49
CA PRO A 88 1.93 13.48 -25.57
C PRO A 88 2.35 14.85 -26.10
N LEU A 89 2.45 14.98 -27.41
CA LEU A 89 2.81 16.24 -28.03
C LEU A 89 1.52 17.02 -28.31
N LEU A 90 1.40 18.18 -27.69
CA LEU A 90 0.28 19.10 -27.95
C LEU A 90 0.70 20.12 -28.98
N LEU A 91 -0.14 20.32 -29.99
CA LEU A 91 0.04 21.32 -31.03
C LEU A 91 -1.30 22.02 -31.28
N ILE A 92 -1.23 23.27 -31.68
CA ILE A 92 -2.41 23.96 -32.25
C ILE A 92 -2.30 23.86 -33.75
N ASP A 93 -3.33 23.32 -34.41
CA ASP A 93 -3.34 23.21 -35.87
C ASP A 93 -3.56 24.58 -36.54
N MET A 94 -3.45 24.61 -37.85
CA MET A 94 -3.60 25.86 -38.63
C MET A 94 -5.01 26.48 -38.57
N ASP A 95 -6.00 25.73 -38.12
CA ASP A 95 -7.35 26.17 -37.88
C ASP A 95 -7.60 26.66 -36.44
N GLY A 96 -6.58 26.60 -35.58
CA GLY A 96 -6.61 27.11 -34.21
C GLY A 96 -7.18 26.10 -33.18
N PHE A 97 -7.21 24.80 -33.49
CA PHE A 97 -7.65 23.77 -32.54
C PHE A 97 -6.49 23.06 -31.87
N TRP A 98 -6.67 22.71 -30.62
CA TRP A 98 -5.71 21.85 -29.89
C TRP A 98 -5.69 20.44 -30.49
N THR A 99 -4.51 19.98 -30.84
CA THR A 99 -4.25 18.62 -31.32
C THR A 99 -3.24 17.94 -30.44
N ILE A 100 -3.36 16.63 -30.35
CA ILE A 100 -2.46 15.78 -29.55
C ILE A 100 -1.90 14.66 -30.43
N SER A 101 -0.63 14.37 -30.22
CA SER A 101 0.05 13.24 -30.83
C SER A 101 0.54 12.28 -29.74
N TYR A 102 0.27 11.00 -29.93
CA TYR A 102 0.75 9.93 -29.07
C TYR A 102 1.80 9.04 -29.75
N ASP A 103 2.24 9.43 -30.96
CA ASP A 103 3.19 8.68 -31.80
C ASP A 103 4.47 9.48 -32.09
N GLY A 104 4.81 10.40 -31.18
CA GLY A 104 6.03 11.22 -31.32
C GLY A 104 5.93 12.30 -32.38
N GLY A 105 4.72 12.74 -32.74
CA GLY A 105 4.49 13.78 -33.73
C GLY A 105 4.28 13.29 -35.16
N ALA A 106 4.17 11.99 -35.39
CA ALA A 106 3.90 11.42 -36.71
C ALA A 106 2.45 11.66 -37.15
N THR A 107 1.50 11.61 -36.21
CA THR A 107 0.10 11.94 -36.43
C THR A 107 -0.44 12.81 -35.29
N TYR A 108 -1.33 13.78 -35.65
CA TYR A 108 -1.99 14.65 -34.67
C TYR A 108 -3.50 14.55 -34.81
N THR A 109 -4.21 14.45 -33.69
CA THR A 109 -5.66 14.38 -33.61
C THR A 109 -6.18 15.57 -32.82
N ARG A 110 -7.25 16.22 -33.30
CA ARG A 110 -7.88 17.33 -32.56
C ARG A 110 -8.51 16.83 -31.27
N LEU A 111 -8.26 17.55 -30.20
CA LEU A 111 -8.87 17.30 -28.89
C LEU A 111 -10.36 17.70 -28.95
N GLN A 112 -11.18 16.88 -28.27
CA GLN A 112 -12.61 17.11 -28.12
C GLN A 112 -12.95 17.22 -26.63
N ASN A 113 -13.93 18.06 -26.30
CA ASN A 113 -14.54 18.11 -24.98
C ASN A 113 -15.53 16.94 -24.79
N ASP A 114 -16.09 16.79 -23.60
CA ASP A 114 -17.02 15.72 -23.23
C ASP A 114 -18.31 15.68 -24.09
N ASN A 115 -18.61 16.76 -24.84
CA ASN A 115 -19.74 16.87 -25.75
C ASN A 115 -19.38 16.52 -27.19
N GLY A 116 -18.10 16.16 -27.47
CA GLY A 116 -17.59 15.82 -28.78
C GLY A 116 -17.24 17.04 -29.67
N GLU A 117 -17.16 18.24 -29.10
CA GLU A 117 -16.78 19.47 -29.82
C GLU A 117 -15.25 19.66 -29.74
N PHE A 118 -14.62 20.09 -30.84
CA PHE A 118 -13.20 20.34 -30.91
C PHE A 118 -12.79 21.55 -30.04
N ILE A 119 -11.73 21.38 -29.23
CA ILE A 119 -11.23 22.42 -28.32
C ILE A 119 -10.41 23.46 -29.10
N GLN A 120 -10.86 24.70 -29.13
CA GLN A 120 -10.14 25.82 -29.74
C GLN A 120 -9.07 26.36 -28.81
N SER A 121 -7.94 26.80 -29.36
CA SER A 121 -6.85 27.42 -28.63
C SER A 121 -7.15 28.86 -28.18
N LYS A 122 -8.15 29.51 -28.77
CA LYS A 122 -8.67 30.80 -28.31
C LYS A 122 -9.88 30.56 -27.42
N GLY A 123 -9.86 31.14 -26.24
CA GLY A 123 -11.03 31.17 -25.36
C GLY A 123 -12.21 31.83 -26.07
N ASP A 124 -13.40 31.37 -25.79
CA ASP A 124 -14.64 31.97 -26.25
C ASP A 124 -14.68 33.46 -25.93
N LYS A 125 -15.21 34.25 -26.84
CA LYS A 125 -15.45 35.68 -26.60
C LYS A 125 -16.34 35.79 -25.36
N GLY A 126 -15.88 36.48 -24.33
CA GLY A 126 -16.61 36.68 -23.08
C GLY A 126 -18.08 37.03 -23.34
N ASP A 127 -18.98 36.43 -22.58
CA ASP A 127 -20.41 36.64 -22.66
C ASP A 127 -20.73 38.11 -22.58
N LYS A 128 -21.63 38.57 -23.45
CA LYS A 128 -22.15 39.94 -23.44
C LYS A 128 -22.78 40.18 -22.08
N GLY A 129 -22.27 41.15 -21.34
CA GLY A 129 -22.76 41.54 -20.01
C GLY A 129 -24.29 41.57 -19.98
N GLU A 130 -24.88 40.98 -18.94
CA GLU A 130 -26.33 40.94 -18.71
C GLU A 130 -26.91 42.36 -18.81
N GLN A 131 -28.02 42.47 -19.55
CA GLN A 131 -28.76 43.71 -19.68
C GLN A 131 -29.29 44.06 -18.28
N GLY A 132 -28.89 45.20 -17.76
CA GLY A 132 -29.31 45.66 -16.42
C GLY A 132 -30.83 45.62 -16.28
N ASP A 133 -31.28 45.25 -15.08
CA ASP A 133 -32.70 45.12 -14.75
C ASP A 133 -33.47 46.37 -15.12
N LYS A 134 -34.63 46.14 -15.76
CA LYS A 134 -35.56 47.17 -16.15
C LYS A 134 -36.08 47.86 -14.90
N GLY A 135 -35.70 49.12 -14.69
CA GLY A 135 -36.19 49.95 -13.58
C GLY A 135 -37.70 50.00 -13.54
N ASP A 136 -38.26 50.06 -12.35
CA ASP A 136 -39.69 50.14 -12.09
C ASP A 136 -40.34 51.28 -12.89
N LYS A 137 -41.51 51.00 -13.36
CA LYS A 137 -42.33 51.89 -14.20
C LYS A 137 -42.74 53.12 -13.37
N GLY A 138 -42.03 54.22 -13.58
CA GLY A 138 -42.44 55.53 -13.12
C GLY A 138 -43.72 56.03 -13.77
N ASP A 139 -44.50 56.85 -13.07
CA ASP A 139 -45.75 57.42 -13.54
C ASP A 139 -45.58 58.19 -14.84
N LYS A 140 -46.60 58.11 -15.72
CA LYS A 140 -46.66 58.60 -17.03
C LYS A 140 -46.42 60.13 -17.05
N GLY A 141 -45.17 60.53 -17.35
CA GLY A 141 -44.82 61.87 -17.80
C GLY A 141 -44.97 62.05 -19.31
N GLU A 142 -45.19 63.27 -19.75
CA GLU A 142 -45.37 63.62 -21.15
C GLU A 142 -44.22 63.14 -22.03
N GLN A 143 -44.57 62.79 -23.30
CA GLN A 143 -43.69 62.21 -24.29
C GLN A 143 -42.55 63.17 -24.63
N GLY A 144 -41.36 62.92 -24.13
CA GLY A 144 -40.11 63.55 -24.55
C GLY A 144 -39.56 62.87 -25.80
N ASP A 145 -38.82 63.60 -26.63
CA ASP A 145 -38.20 63.13 -27.86
C ASP A 145 -37.36 61.87 -27.66
N LYS A 146 -37.45 60.99 -28.64
CA LYS A 146 -36.70 59.72 -28.66
C LYS A 146 -35.18 60.00 -28.60
N GLY A 147 -34.59 59.68 -27.47
CA GLY A 147 -33.14 59.74 -27.25
C GLY A 147 -32.40 58.81 -28.22
N ASP A 148 -31.30 59.30 -28.73
CA ASP A 148 -30.40 58.55 -29.61
C ASP A 148 -29.99 57.20 -29.00
N LYS A 149 -29.88 56.16 -29.86
CA LYS A 149 -29.42 54.85 -29.51
C LYS A 149 -27.99 54.96 -28.91
N GLY A 150 -27.82 54.55 -27.68
CA GLY A 150 -26.49 54.47 -27.05
C GLY A 150 -25.53 53.63 -27.94
N GLU A 151 -24.33 54.14 -28.08
CA GLU A 151 -23.28 53.42 -28.82
C GLU A 151 -23.08 52.04 -28.22
N ASP A 152 -22.95 51.01 -29.07
CA ASP A 152 -22.59 49.67 -28.66
C ASP A 152 -21.22 49.73 -27.92
N GLY A 153 -21.10 49.10 -26.78
CA GLY A 153 -19.85 49.05 -26.01
C GLY A 153 -18.73 48.53 -26.89
N ALA A 154 -17.55 49.12 -26.80
CA ALA A 154 -16.37 48.66 -27.53
C ALA A 154 -16.13 47.19 -27.26
N ASP A 155 -15.92 46.42 -28.34
CA ASP A 155 -15.51 45.02 -28.20
C ASP A 155 -14.28 44.92 -27.29
N GLY A 156 -14.27 43.95 -26.36
CA GLY A 156 -13.11 43.68 -25.52
C GLY A 156 -11.91 43.37 -26.42
N LEU A 157 -10.74 43.90 -26.03
CA LEU A 157 -9.49 43.61 -26.73
C LEU A 157 -9.26 42.13 -26.74
N ASP A 158 -9.02 41.55 -27.93
CA ASP A 158 -8.58 40.19 -28.09
C ASP A 158 -7.37 39.91 -27.20
N GLY A 159 -7.35 38.77 -26.47
CA GLY A 159 -6.19 38.38 -25.71
C GLY A 159 -4.98 38.27 -26.65
N LYS A 160 -3.80 38.67 -26.17
CA LYS A 160 -2.57 38.52 -26.95
C LYS A 160 -2.33 37.04 -27.24
N ASP A 161 -2.12 36.70 -28.52
CA ASP A 161 -1.73 35.36 -28.92
C ASP A 161 -0.49 34.91 -28.12
N GLY A 162 -0.57 33.79 -27.44
CA GLY A 162 0.54 33.17 -26.73
C GLY A 162 1.55 32.55 -27.70
N ASN A 163 2.78 32.31 -27.23
CA ASN A 163 3.77 31.59 -28.03
C ASN A 163 3.34 30.13 -28.24
N CYS A 164 3.62 29.59 -29.40
CA CYS A 164 3.39 28.22 -29.79
C CYS A 164 4.67 27.40 -29.60
N VAL A 165 4.50 26.10 -29.35
CA VAL A 165 5.61 25.14 -29.22
C VAL A 165 5.46 24.08 -30.30
N ARG A 166 6.55 23.76 -30.99
CA ARG A 166 6.65 22.58 -31.85
C ARG A 166 7.81 21.71 -31.46
N VAL A 167 7.74 20.43 -31.79
CA VAL A 167 8.83 19.49 -31.59
C VAL A 167 9.46 19.19 -32.93
N VAL A 168 10.76 19.34 -32.98
CA VAL A 168 11.58 19.01 -34.15
C VAL A 168 12.68 18.05 -33.75
N VAL A 169 13.23 17.31 -34.71
CA VAL A 169 14.41 16.49 -34.50
C VAL A 169 15.63 17.26 -35.02
N LYS A 170 16.57 17.57 -34.15
CA LYS A 170 17.88 18.16 -34.48
C LYS A 170 18.98 17.30 -33.86
N ASP A 171 19.98 16.98 -34.68
CA ASP A 171 21.14 16.19 -34.27
C ASP A 171 20.78 14.85 -33.58
N GLY A 172 19.65 14.22 -33.99
CA GLY A 172 19.18 12.96 -33.45
C GLY A 172 18.44 13.07 -32.12
N TYR A 173 18.12 14.26 -31.62
CA TYR A 173 17.36 14.51 -30.40
C TYR A 173 16.08 15.30 -30.68
N TYR A 174 15.07 15.08 -29.85
CA TYR A 174 13.89 15.93 -29.86
C TYR A 174 14.22 17.28 -29.25
N VAL A 175 13.79 18.34 -29.93
CA VAL A 175 13.98 19.74 -29.53
C VAL A 175 12.62 20.43 -29.54
N TYR A 176 12.28 21.12 -28.46
CA TYR A 176 11.12 22.00 -28.40
C TYR A 176 11.55 23.36 -28.94
N GLU A 177 10.86 23.81 -30.01
CA GLU A 177 11.04 25.18 -30.55
C GLU A 177 9.80 26.00 -30.20
N ILE A 178 10.02 27.12 -29.55
CA ILE A 178 8.99 28.08 -29.18
C ILE A 178 8.99 29.18 -30.27
N TYR A 179 7.83 29.48 -30.81
CA TYR A 179 7.65 30.48 -31.86
C TYR A 179 6.35 31.26 -31.66
N HIS A 180 6.25 32.46 -32.27
CA HIS A 180 5.02 33.24 -32.22
C HIS A 180 4.08 32.78 -33.35
N PRO A 181 2.79 32.62 -33.12
CA PRO A 181 1.84 32.11 -34.15
C PRO A 181 1.76 32.98 -35.39
N SER A 182 2.06 34.28 -35.30
CA SER A 182 2.11 35.19 -36.46
C SER A 182 3.37 35.04 -37.29
N ASP A 183 4.44 34.38 -36.78
CA ASP A 183 5.69 34.12 -37.51
C ASP A 183 6.24 32.75 -37.14
N PRO A 184 5.69 31.68 -37.68
CA PRO A 184 6.08 30.30 -37.33
C PRO A 184 7.48 29.93 -37.80
N ASN A 185 8.13 30.75 -38.62
CA ASN A 185 9.47 30.49 -39.13
C ASN A 185 10.58 31.05 -38.21
N THR A 186 10.23 31.98 -37.33
CA THR A 186 11.20 32.55 -36.39
C THR A 186 11.08 31.81 -35.03
N VAL A 187 12.09 31.01 -34.69
CA VAL A 187 12.19 30.31 -33.43
C VAL A 187 12.67 31.30 -32.35
N LEU A 188 11.83 31.48 -31.32
CA LEU A 188 12.13 32.36 -30.18
C LEU A 188 13.05 31.69 -29.19
N GLU A 189 12.87 30.39 -28.97
CA GLU A 189 13.66 29.60 -28.06
C GLU A 189 13.71 28.14 -28.53
N SER A 190 14.84 27.47 -28.31
CA SER A 190 15.05 26.05 -28.59
C SER A 190 15.50 25.33 -27.32
N ILE A 191 14.72 24.35 -26.89
CA ILE A 191 15.04 23.53 -25.70
C ILE A 191 15.33 22.11 -26.17
N GLN A 192 16.57 21.69 -26.10
CA GLN A 192 16.97 20.32 -26.45
C GLN A 192 16.56 19.37 -25.31
N THR A 193 15.93 18.27 -25.69
CA THR A 193 15.60 17.18 -24.72
C THR A 193 16.74 16.17 -24.69
N TYR A 194 16.74 15.35 -23.66
CA TYR A 194 17.68 14.21 -23.52
C TYR A 194 17.17 12.95 -24.24
N PHE A 195 16.05 13.04 -24.97
CA PHE A 195 15.46 11.91 -25.66
C PHE A 195 15.94 11.84 -27.11
N SER A 196 16.63 10.73 -27.46
CA SER A 196 17.03 10.44 -28.83
C SER A 196 15.82 10.09 -29.68
N ALA A 197 15.76 10.66 -30.87
CA ALA A 197 14.73 10.40 -31.86
C ALA A 197 14.72 8.93 -32.34
N ASP A 198 15.86 8.26 -32.25
CA ASP A 198 16.03 6.85 -32.67
C ASP A 198 15.49 5.88 -31.61
N GLY A 199 15.25 6.32 -30.37
CA GLY A 199 14.77 5.48 -29.25
C GLY A 199 13.28 5.57 -28.97
N ALA A 200 12.52 6.37 -29.69
CA ALA A 200 11.16 6.77 -29.32
C ALA A 200 10.02 5.90 -29.87
N LYS A 201 10.31 4.80 -30.55
CA LYS A 201 9.27 3.84 -30.92
C LYS A 201 9.19 2.75 -29.85
N VAL A 202 8.20 2.88 -28.95
CA VAL A 202 7.90 1.82 -27.98
C VAL A 202 7.38 0.57 -28.70
N LEU A 203 6.63 0.79 -29.79
CA LEU A 203 6.06 -0.27 -30.61
C LEU A 203 6.70 -0.21 -32.00
N HIS A 204 7.40 -1.29 -32.40
CA HIS A 204 8.02 -1.41 -33.71
C HIS A 204 7.01 -1.83 -34.77
N GLY A 205 6.06 -2.69 -34.43
CA GLY A 205 5.05 -3.17 -35.34
C GLY A 205 3.92 -3.93 -34.66
N VAL A 206 2.82 -4.03 -35.39
CA VAL A 206 1.69 -4.89 -35.06
C VAL A 206 1.45 -5.79 -36.27
N THR A 207 1.51 -7.10 -36.07
CA THR A 207 1.17 -8.06 -37.12
C THR A 207 -0.01 -8.91 -36.66
N GLN A 208 -0.93 -9.19 -37.58
CA GLN A 208 -2.04 -10.10 -37.35
C GLN A 208 -1.85 -11.31 -38.26
N ASP A 209 -1.95 -12.49 -37.69
CA ASP A 209 -2.06 -13.74 -38.46
C ASP A 209 -3.54 -14.08 -38.61
N ASP A 210 -4.03 -14.00 -39.84
CA ASP A 210 -5.45 -14.23 -40.14
C ASP A 210 -5.89 -15.69 -39.95
N ASN A 211 -4.94 -16.63 -39.97
CA ASN A 211 -5.22 -18.06 -39.78
C ASN A 211 -5.30 -18.44 -38.31
N THR A 212 -4.38 -17.90 -37.49
CA THR A 212 -4.32 -18.16 -36.06
C THR A 212 -5.10 -17.11 -35.25
N ARG A 213 -5.48 -15.98 -35.90
CA ARG A 213 -6.07 -14.78 -35.25
C ARG A 213 -5.20 -14.23 -34.11
N GLU A 214 -3.93 -14.42 -34.24
CA GLU A 214 -2.97 -13.84 -33.32
C GLU A 214 -2.60 -12.42 -33.72
N ILE A 215 -2.60 -11.51 -32.76
CA ILE A 215 -2.02 -10.19 -32.91
C ILE A 215 -0.68 -10.22 -32.16
N THR A 216 0.39 -9.99 -32.90
CA THR A 216 1.72 -9.87 -32.30
C THR A 216 2.14 -8.42 -32.29
N LEU A 217 2.38 -7.87 -31.09
CA LEU A 217 3.01 -6.57 -30.88
C LEU A 217 4.51 -6.80 -30.80
N THR A 218 5.27 -6.13 -31.66
CA THR A 218 6.73 -6.12 -31.58
C THR A 218 7.17 -4.79 -30.98
N MET A 219 7.85 -4.86 -29.84
CA MET A 219 8.39 -3.67 -29.16
C MET A 219 9.65 -3.19 -29.90
N ALA A 220 10.03 -1.95 -29.65
CA ALA A 220 11.23 -1.36 -30.23
C ALA A 220 12.54 -2.09 -29.83
N ASN A 221 12.55 -2.76 -28.66
CA ASN A 221 13.65 -3.58 -28.18
C ASN A 221 13.68 -5.01 -28.77
N GLY A 222 12.74 -5.34 -29.67
CA GLY A 222 12.60 -6.65 -30.30
C GLY A 222 11.81 -7.67 -29.50
N GLU A 223 11.33 -7.35 -28.31
CA GLU A 223 10.39 -8.20 -27.57
C GLU A 223 9.05 -8.26 -28.27
N THR A 224 8.39 -9.41 -28.20
CA THR A 224 7.09 -9.62 -28.82
C THR A 224 6.05 -10.07 -27.81
N PHE A 225 4.87 -9.49 -27.90
CA PHE A 225 3.70 -9.90 -27.14
C PHE A 225 2.63 -10.37 -28.11
N THR A 226 2.14 -11.59 -27.93
CA THR A 226 1.14 -12.18 -28.81
C THR A 226 -0.20 -12.26 -28.08
N PHE A 227 -1.27 -11.74 -28.69
CA PHE A 227 -2.63 -11.79 -28.19
C PHE A 227 -3.50 -12.57 -29.17
N ASN A 228 -4.44 -13.35 -28.64
CA ASN A 228 -5.44 -14.01 -29.48
C ASN A 228 -6.78 -13.27 -29.41
N GLN A 229 -7.42 -13.14 -30.55
CA GLN A 229 -8.76 -12.54 -30.68
C GLN A 229 -9.89 -13.48 -30.23
N THR A 230 -9.59 -14.76 -30.04
CA THR A 230 -10.53 -15.75 -29.51
C THR A 230 -9.88 -16.51 -28.37
N PRO A 231 -10.65 -16.89 -27.33
CA PRO A 231 -10.13 -17.76 -26.28
C PRO A 231 -9.63 -19.03 -26.92
N ARG A 232 -8.40 -19.41 -26.61
CA ARG A 232 -7.88 -20.68 -27.03
C ARG A 232 -8.37 -21.74 -26.04
N ILE A 233 -8.99 -22.76 -26.59
CA ILE A 233 -9.25 -23.96 -25.81
C ILE A 233 -7.92 -24.68 -25.57
N PRO A 234 -7.79 -25.39 -24.45
CA PRO A 234 -6.65 -26.26 -24.20
C PRO A 234 -6.49 -27.28 -25.33
N THR A 235 -5.28 -27.44 -25.82
CA THR A 235 -4.95 -28.40 -26.90
C THR A 235 -4.09 -29.54 -26.41
N SER A 236 -3.36 -29.37 -25.33
CA SER A 236 -2.57 -30.42 -24.69
C SER A 236 -2.24 -30.10 -23.24
N ILE A 237 -1.97 -31.13 -22.46
CA ILE A 237 -1.51 -31.04 -21.07
C ILE A 237 -0.13 -31.73 -21.02
N ALA A 238 0.86 -30.98 -20.50
CA ALA A 238 2.19 -31.53 -20.26
C ALA A 238 2.47 -31.62 -18.75
N ILE A 239 2.78 -32.79 -18.25
CA ILE A 239 3.19 -33.01 -16.87
C ILE A 239 4.63 -32.50 -16.69
N LEU A 240 4.88 -31.67 -15.68
CA LEU A 240 6.18 -31.06 -15.43
C LEU A 240 7.01 -31.84 -14.41
N ARG A 241 6.83 -33.16 -14.37
CA ARG A 241 7.46 -34.00 -13.37
C ARG A 241 8.05 -35.26 -14.05
N THR A 242 9.18 -35.72 -13.55
CA THR A 242 9.87 -36.91 -14.03
C THR A 242 9.89 -38.06 -13.00
N GLN A 243 9.41 -37.79 -11.76
CA GLN A 243 9.39 -38.79 -10.68
C GLN A 243 7.94 -39.16 -10.34
N PRO A 244 7.64 -40.38 -9.93
CA PRO A 244 6.32 -40.78 -9.46
C PRO A 244 5.80 -39.89 -8.33
N VAL A 245 4.50 -39.61 -8.31
CA VAL A 245 3.84 -38.92 -7.21
C VAL A 245 3.66 -39.93 -6.08
N LYS A 246 4.31 -39.66 -4.94
CA LYS A 246 4.12 -40.47 -3.73
C LYS A 246 2.92 -39.93 -2.97
N ILE A 247 2.00 -40.80 -2.61
CA ILE A 247 0.79 -40.44 -1.84
C ILE A 247 0.43 -41.55 -0.86
N GLY A 248 0.16 -41.18 0.37
CA GLY A 248 -0.27 -42.10 1.42
C GLY A 248 -1.77 -42.05 1.65
N GLU A 249 -2.24 -42.97 2.49
CA GLU A 249 -3.68 -43.09 2.82
C GLU A 249 -4.22 -41.78 3.40
N GLY A 250 -5.22 -41.20 2.74
CA GLY A 250 -5.87 -39.97 3.16
C GLY A 250 -5.05 -38.70 3.01
N GLU A 251 -3.85 -38.81 2.48
CA GLU A 251 -2.95 -37.68 2.24
C GLU A 251 -3.30 -36.87 0.99
N VAL A 252 -2.75 -35.67 0.91
CA VAL A 252 -2.82 -34.81 -0.28
C VAL A 252 -1.40 -34.71 -0.86
N ALA A 253 -1.24 -35.13 -2.10
CA ALA A 253 -0.01 -34.95 -2.86
C ALA A 253 -0.20 -33.96 -4.01
N THR A 254 0.89 -33.50 -4.58
CA THR A 254 0.84 -32.49 -5.65
C THR A 254 1.70 -32.88 -6.85
N PHE A 255 1.28 -32.42 -8.02
CA PHE A 255 2.14 -32.39 -9.21
C PHE A 255 1.86 -31.13 -10.03
N GLU A 256 2.87 -30.70 -10.77
CA GLU A 256 2.74 -29.54 -11.64
C GLU A 256 2.52 -29.97 -13.10
N PHE A 257 1.72 -29.19 -13.80
CA PHE A 257 1.41 -29.39 -15.20
C PHE A 257 1.34 -28.08 -15.96
N ARG A 258 1.51 -28.17 -17.27
CA ARG A 258 1.35 -27.05 -18.18
C ARG A 258 0.25 -27.36 -19.17
N VAL A 259 -0.62 -26.38 -19.38
CA VAL A 259 -1.63 -26.40 -20.43
C VAL A 259 -1.12 -25.61 -21.63
N ASN A 260 -1.28 -26.15 -22.82
CA ASN A 260 -0.95 -25.47 -24.06
C ASN A 260 -2.24 -25.17 -24.86
N PRO A 261 -2.30 -24.01 -25.50
CA PRO A 261 -1.36 -22.89 -25.39
C PRO A 261 -1.42 -22.25 -23.98
N SER A 262 -0.35 -21.58 -23.57
CA SER A 262 -0.24 -21.02 -22.21
C SER A 262 -1.29 -19.95 -21.86
N ASN A 263 -2.01 -19.46 -22.85
CA ASN A 263 -3.12 -18.52 -22.74
C ASN A 263 -4.49 -19.21 -22.95
N ALA A 264 -4.54 -20.54 -22.85
CA ALA A 264 -5.81 -21.26 -22.88
C ALA A 264 -6.71 -20.84 -21.72
N VAL A 265 -8.01 -20.69 -22.01
CA VAL A 265 -9.02 -20.34 -21.04
C VAL A 265 -9.88 -21.58 -20.76
N PHE A 266 -9.96 -21.98 -19.51
CA PHE A 266 -10.76 -23.09 -19.04
C PHE A 266 -11.05 -22.91 -17.55
N ASN A 267 -12.15 -23.47 -17.08
CA ASN A 267 -12.48 -23.44 -15.66
C ASN A 267 -11.68 -24.52 -14.93
N TYR A 268 -10.86 -24.11 -13.95
CA TYR A 268 -10.07 -25.02 -13.11
C TYR A 268 -10.48 -24.99 -11.62
N ASP A 269 -11.60 -24.32 -11.29
CA ASP A 269 -12.17 -24.42 -9.95
C ASP A 269 -12.95 -25.73 -9.81
N VAL A 270 -12.35 -26.70 -9.19
CA VAL A 270 -12.93 -28.04 -9.00
C VAL A 270 -14.18 -28.05 -8.12
N ASN A 271 -14.49 -26.95 -7.44
CA ASN A 271 -15.74 -26.78 -6.67
C ASN A 271 -16.89 -26.21 -7.51
N ASP A 272 -16.58 -25.69 -8.70
CA ASP A 272 -17.59 -25.20 -9.63
C ASP A 272 -18.18 -26.40 -10.41
N PRO A 273 -19.52 -26.56 -10.41
CA PRO A 273 -20.18 -27.63 -11.16
C PRO A 273 -19.90 -27.60 -12.68
N SER A 274 -19.47 -26.48 -13.22
CA SER A 274 -19.06 -26.33 -14.63
C SER A 274 -17.62 -26.72 -14.90
N CYS A 275 -16.84 -27.01 -13.85
CA CYS A 275 -15.48 -27.49 -14.00
C CYS A 275 -15.47 -28.92 -14.52
N GLU A 276 -14.89 -29.12 -15.67
CA GLU A 276 -14.75 -30.46 -16.28
C GLU A 276 -13.26 -30.90 -16.28
N ILE A 277 -12.58 -30.74 -15.14
CA ILE A 277 -11.24 -31.27 -14.92
C ILE A 277 -11.33 -32.39 -13.90
N PHE A 278 -10.77 -33.54 -14.26
CA PHE A 278 -10.81 -34.72 -13.42
C PHE A 278 -9.57 -35.61 -13.64
N LEU A 279 -9.35 -36.52 -12.71
CA LEU A 279 -8.41 -37.61 -12.86
C LEU A 279 -9.12 -38.83 -13.43
N ASP A 280 -8.42 -39.52 -14.32
CA ASP A 280 -8.92 -40.72 -14.92
C ASP A 280 -7.87 -41.81 -14.90
N LYS A 281 -8.27 -43.10 -14.96
CA LYS A 281 -7.36 -44.22 -15.13
C LYS A 281 -6.68 -44.13 -16.49
N VAL A 282 -5.39 -44.44 -16.53
CA VAL A 282 -4.67 -44.64 -17.80
C VAL A 282 -5.16 -45.94 -18.41
N ALA A 283 -6.12 -45.84 -19.31
CA ALA A 283 -6.63 -47.02 -20.05
C ALA A 283 -5.95 -47.15 -21.40
N GLU A 284 -5.63 -48.36 -21.78
CA GLU A 284 -4.87 -48.66 -22.99
C GLU A 284 -5.57 -48.29 -24.31
N LEU A 285 -6.86 -48.05 -24.34
CA LEU A 285 -7.59 -47.54 -25.52
C LEU A 285 -9.03 -47.21 -25.13
N ARG A 286 -9.47 -45.94 -25.25
CA ARG A 286 -10.84 -45.51 -25.01
C ARG A 286 -11.65 -45.40 -26.31
N SER A 287 -12.79 -46.02 -26.30
CA SER A 287 -13.84 -45.86 -27.33
C SER A 287 -15.04 -44.99 -26.87
N SER A 288 -15.04 -44.48 -25.66
CA SER A 288 -16.17 -43.70 -25.13
C SER A 288 -15.78 -42.69 -24.06
N TYR A 289 -16.54 -41.58 -23.93
CA TYR A 289 -16.39 -40.50 -22.94
C TYR A 289 -16.82 -40.92 -21.51
N ILE A 290 -16.62 -42.14 -21.10
CA ILE A 290 -16.97 -42.62 -19.76
C ILE A 290 -15.72 -42.52 -18.90
N THR A 291 -15.80 -41.67 -17.88
CA THR A 291 -14.78 -41.56 -16.84
C THR A 291 -14.70 -42.84 -16.03
N SER A 292 -13.48 -43.36 -15.82
CA SER A 292 -13.26 -44.47 -14.92
C SER A 292 -12.90 -43.95 -13.54
N PRO A 293 -13.61 -44.37 -12.48
CA PRO A 293 -13.24 -43.92 -11.13
C PRO A 293 -11.79 -44.34 -10.83
N THR A 294 -11.04 -43.41 -10.25
CA THR A 294 -9.68 -43.66 -9.79
C THR A 294 -9.63 -43.76 -8.28
N ASP A 295 -8.54 -44.32 -7.74
CA ASP A 295 -8.28 -44.30 -6.30
C ASP A 295 -7.90 -42.90 -5.77
N TYR A 296 -7.83 -41.91 -6.66
CA TYR A 296 -7.38 -40.56 -6.36
C TYR A 296 -8.42 -39.53 -6.74
N HIS A 297 -8.58 -38.51 -5.86
CA HIS A 297 -9.51 -37.41 -6.07
C HIS A 297 -8.74 -36.09 -6.28
N LEU A 298 -9.12 -35.33 -7.29
CA LEU A 298 -8.60 -34.00 -7.53
C LEU A 298 -9.27 -33.03 -6.54
N VAL A 299 -8.48 -32.46 -5.62
CA VAL A 299 -8.98 -31.60 -4.54
C VAL A 299 -9.08 -30.15 -4.97
N ARG A 300 -8.04 -29.66 -5.66
CA ARG A 300 -7.98 -28.32 -6.19
C ARG A 300 -6.86 -28.16 -7.22
N ILE A 301 -6.95 -27.08 -7.98
CA ILE A 301 -5.89 -26.66 -8.90
C ILE A 301 -5.55 -25.20 -8.56
N GLU A 302 -4.27 -24.87 -8.56
CA GLU A 302 -3.76 -23.53 -8.30
C GLU A 302 -2.83 -23.08 -9.42
N GLN A 303 -2.87 -21.81 -9.77
CA GLN A 303 -1.91 -21.17 -10.64
C GLN A 303 -0.53 -21.16 -9.96
N THR A 304 0.54 -21.45 -10.69
CA THR A 304 1.91 -21.38 -10.13
C THR A 304 2.57 -20.03 -10.40
N TYR A 305 3.46 -19.65 -9.49
CA TYR A 305 4.24 -18.42 -9.54
C TYR A 305 5.73 -18.76 -9.44
N ASP A 306 6.61 -17.90 -9.94
CA ASP A 306 8.04 -18.03 -9.74
C ASP A 306 8.47 -17.51 -8.36
N GLU A 307 9.77 -17.54 -8.08
CA GLU A 307 10.34 -17.08 -6.80
C GLU A 307 10.17 -15.57 -6.57
N GLN A 308 9.91 -14.80 -7.62
CA GLN A 308 9.66 -13.37 -7.61
C GLN A 308 8.16 -13.05 -7.53
N GLY A 309 7.28 -14.06 -7.46
CA GLY A 309 5.83 -13.89 -7.41
C GLY A 309 5.19 -13.59 -8.78
N VAL A 310 5.92 -13.77 -9.88
CA VAL A 310 5.39 -13.59 -11.24
C VAL A 310 4.67 -14.87 -11.68
N MET A 311 3.45 -14.70 -12.21
CA MET A 311 2.62 -15.79 -12.69
C MET A 311 3.30 -16.58 -13.81
N LYS A 312 3.45 -17.90 -13.63
CA LYS A 312 3.88 -18.81 -14.69
C LYS A 312 2.70 -19.18 -15.57
N ARG A 313 2.48 -18.39 -16.65
CA ARG A 313 1.32 -18.55 -17.52
C ARG A 313 1.17 -19.98 -18.04
N GLY A 314 -0.04 -20.51 -17.92
CA GLY A 314 -0.39 -21.88 -18.33
C GLY A 314 0.22 -22.98 -17.47
N GLN A 315 0.89 -22.68 -16.35
CA GLN A 315 1.41 -23.66 -15.41
C GLN A 315 0.58 -23.68 -14.14
N PHE A 316 0.21 -24.87 -13.74
CA PHE A 316 -0.69 -25.10 -12.60
C PHE A 316 -0.14 -26.20 -11.72
N ARG A 317 -0.59 -26.21 -10.47
CA ARG A 317 -0.35 -27.27 -9.50
C ARG A 317 -1.67 -27.96 -9.17
N ALA A 318 -1.74 -29.26 -9.41
CA ALA A 318 -2.86 -30.09 -9.02
C ALA A 318 -2.61 -30.65 -7.61
N TYR A 319 -3.62 -30.59 -6.78
CA TYR A 319 -3.66 -31.20 -5.45
C TYR A 319 -4.58 -32.42 -5.53
N ILE A 320 -4.04 -33.58 -5.23
CA ILE A 320 -4.77 -34.85 -5.31
C ILE A 320 -4.79 -35.52 -3.94
N LYS A 321 -5.88 -36.20 -3.64
CA LYS A 321 -6.06 -36.96 -2.40
C LYS A 321 -6.36 -38.42 -2.69
N ASP A 322 -5.75 -39.32 -1.90
CA ASP A 322 -6.12 -40.73 -1.89
C ASP A 322 -7.55 -40.87 -1.34
N GLN A 323 -8.41 -41.59 -2.08
CA GLN A 323 -9.79 -41.89 -1.65
C GLN A 323 -10.09 -43.37 -1.52
N ARG A 324 -9.15 -44.23 -1.85
CA ARG A 324 -9.23 -45.68 -1.84
C ARG A 324 -10.59 -46.26 -2.25
N ILE A 325 -10.74 -46.51 -3.51
CA ILE A 325 -11.96 -47.15 -4.02
C ILE A 325 -11.74 -48.66 -4.19
N SER A 326 -10.50 -49.10 -4.35
CA SER A 326 -10.14 -50.50 -4.62
C SER A 326 -9.09 -51.05 -3.67
N THR A 327 -8.94 -52.37 -3.64
CA THR A 327 -7.86 -53.09 -2.91
C THR A 327 -6.53 -53.07 -3.62
N THR A 328 -6.49 -52.67 -4.88
CA THR A 328 -5.27 -52.50 -5.71
C THR A 328 -5.21 -51.05 -6.13
N TYR A 329 -4.05 -50.42 -5.91
CA TYR A 329 -3.85 -49.03 -6.31
C TYR A 329 -3.70 -48.90 -7.83
N ASP A 330 -4.21 -47.80 -8.36
CA ASP A 330 -3.88 -47.37 -9.70
C ASP A 330 -2.40 -46.93 -9.74
N ASP A 331 -1.60 -47.57 -10.58
CA ASP A 331 -0.16 -47.24 -10.74
C ASP A 331 0.05 -45.92 -11.47
N ALA A 332 -0.95 -45.42 -12.16
CA ALA A 332 -0.91 -44.17 -12.89
C ALA A 332 -2.30 -43.56 -13.11
N VAL A 333 -2.35 -42.24 -13.17
CA VAL A 333 -3.55 -41.48 -13.54
C VAL A 333 -3.23 -40.49 -14.64
N ALA A 334 -4.25 -40.06 -15.39
CA ALA A 334 -4.14 -38.97 -16.34
C ALA A 334 -5.01 -37.80 -15.87
N LEU A 335 -4.49 -36.60 -16.03
CA LEU A 335 -5.30 -35.37 -15.84
C LEU A 335 -6.05 -35.10 -17.14
N VAL A 336 -7.36 -34.99 -17.06
CA VAL A 336 -8.24 -34.77 -18.21
C VAL A 336 -8.91 -33.44 -18.09
N ILE A 337 -8.88 -32.65 -19.16
CA ILE A 337 -9.67 -31.42 -19.31
C ILE A 337 -10.69 -31.65 -20.43
N ARG A 338 -11.98 -31.47 -20.08
CA ARG A 338 -13.09 -31.52 -21.02
C ARG A 338 -13.63 -30.11 -21.20
N THR A 339 -13.75 -29.65 -22.43
CA THR A 339 -14.24 -28.31 -22.75
C THR A 339 -15.08 -28.35 -24.03
N LYS A 340 -15.68 -27.24 -24.41
CA LYS A 340 -16.43 -27.12 -25.65
C LYS A 340 -15.68 -26.21 -26.63
N ASN A 341 -15.57 -26.66 -27.88
CA ASN A 341 -15.06 -25.81 -28.94
C ASN A 341 -16.09 -24.75 -29.39
N GLN A 342 -15.72 -23.89 -30.30
CA GLN A 342 -16.61 -22.83 -30.82
C GLN A 342 -17.90 -23.35 -31.51
N ALA A 343 -17.88 -24.58 -31.99
CA ALA A 343 -19.05 -25.24 -32.57
C ALA A 343 -19.94 -25.89 -31.50
N GLY A 344 -19.59 -25.81 -30.22
CA GLY A 344 -20.31 -26.44 -29.13
C GLY A 344 -20.00 -27.93 -28.95
N GLU A 345 -19.03 -28.47 -29.70
CA GLU A 345 -18.61 -29.86 -29.61
C GLU A 345 -17.68 -30.04 -28.42
N ILE A 346 -17.87 -31.15 -27.70
CA ILE A 346 -17.00 -31.50 -26.57
C ILE A 346 -15.63 -31.90 -27.09
N VAL A 347 -14.61 -31.22 -26.56
CA VAL A 347 -13.19 -31.55 -26.77
C VAL A 347 -12.58 -32.04 -25.47
N GLU A 348 -12.02 -33.21 -25.48
CA GLU A 348 -11.36 -33.82 -24.33
C GLU A 348 -9.87 -33.94 -24.63
N ILE A 349 -9.03 -33.44 -23.71
CA ILE A 349 -7.58 -33.59 -23.76
C ILE A 349 -7.10 -34.28 -22.50
N SER A 350 -6.16 -35.16 -22.66
CA SER A 350 -5.56 -35.94 -21.55
C SER A 350 -4.07 -35.68 -21.48
N SER A 351 -3.56 -35.63 -20.27
CA SER A 351 -2.11 -35.60 -20.03
C SER A 351 -1.46 -36.96 -20.35
N SER A 352 -0.13 -36.96 -20.42
CA SER A 352 0.64 -38.23 -20.23
C SER A 352 0.33 -38.80 -18.84
N ALA A 353 0.59 -40.09 -18.67
CA ALA A 353 0.43 -40.76 -17.38
C ALA A 353 1.25 -40.07 -16.29
N VAL A 354 0.61 -39.79 -15.17
CA VAL A 354 1.24 -39.41 -13.91
C VAL A 354 1.40 -40.70 -13.12
N GLU A 355 2.64 -41.20 -13.04
CA GLU A 355 2.90 -42.38 -12.22
C GLU A 355 2.62 -42.10 -10.75
N MET A 356 1.88 -42.98 -10.12
CA MET A 356 1.51 -42.92 -8.72
C MET A 356 2.25 -44.01 -7.97
N LYS A 357 2.79 -43.68 -6.80
CA LYS A 357 3.41 -44.67 -5.91
C LYS A 357 2.82 -44.50 -4.52
N TYR A 358 2.26 -45.58 -4.00
CA TYR A 358 1.82 -45.57 -2.59
C TYR A 358 3.04 -45.33 -1.70
N ALA A 359 2.96 -44.37 -0.83
CA ALA A 359 4.00 -44.03 0.11
C ALA A 359 3.64 -44.57 1.48
N GLY A 360 4.06 -45.77 1.81
CA GLY A 360 3.98 -46.36 3.13
C GLY A 360 4.92 -45.72 4.17
N ASN A 361 5.51 -44.54 3.83
CA ASN A 361 6.52 -43.87 4.64
C ASN A 361 6.30 -42.34 4.67
N THR A 362 5.08 -41.89 4.86
CA THR A 362 4.71 -40.45 4.91
C THR A 362 4.09 -40.07 6.23
N PHE A 363 4.13 -38.75 6.54
CA PHE A 363 3.32 -38.14 7.58
C PHE A 363 2.00 -37.63 7.00
N SER A 364 0.86 -38.04 7.60
CA SER A 364 -0.45 -37.45 7.32
C SER A 364 -0.80 -36.29 8.24
N ALA A 365 -0.14 -36.21 9.40
CA ALA A 365 -0.21 -35.07 10.30
C ALA A 365 1.08 -34.95 11.11
N PHE A 366 1.48 -33.74 11.44
CA PHE A 366 2.59 -33.43 12.29
C PHE A 366 2.29 -32.16 13.08
N GLY A 367 2.78 -32.08 14.33
CA GLY A 367 2.62 -30.89 15.16
C GLY A 367 3.15 -31.11 16.55
N PHE A 368 2.90 -30.15 17.42
CA PHE A 368 3.22 -30.23 18.83
C PHE A 368 1.95 -29.94 19.63
N LEU A 369 1.44 -30.98 20.33
CA LEU A 369 0.28 -30.83 21.20
C LEU A 369 0.69 -30.31 22.56
N LYS A 370 -0.09 -29.39 23.12
CA LYS A 370 0.12 -28.86 24.47
C LYS A 370 0.19 -29.93 25.55
N GLU A 371 -0.70 -30.91 25.49
CA GLU A 371 -0.77 -32.00 26.44
C GLU A 371 0.51 -32.83 26.54
N HIS A 372 1.28 -32.90 25.46
CA HIS A 372 2.57 -33.59 25.41
C HIS A 372 3.78 -32.66 25.73
N ASN A 373 3.53 -31.35 25.82
CA ASN A 373 4.55 -30.31 25.96
C ASN A 373 4.19 -29.32 27.07
N GLU A 374 3.65 -29.82 28.20
CA GLU A 374 3.29 -28.97 29.33
C GLU A 374 4.48 -28.12 29.79
N GLY A 375 4.24 -26.82 30.02
CA GLY A 375 5.29 -25.85 30.37
C GLY A 375 6.11 -25.33 29.18
N ASN A 376 6.04 -25.95 28.02
CA ASN A 376 6.70 -25.48 26.77
C ASN A 376 5.71 -24.90 25.77
N LEU A 377 4.50 -25.42 25.69
CA LEU A 377 3.46 -24.98 24.80
C LEU A 377 2.26 -24.43 25.56
N HIS A 378 1.73 -23.30 25.15
CA HIS A 378 0.50 -22.72 25.69
C HIS A 378 -0.75 -23.19 24.95
N GLN A 379 -0.59 -23.61 23.70
CA GLN A 379 -1.63 -24.26 22.88
C GLN A 379 -0.96 -25.15 21.83
N ASP A 380 -1.78 -25.95 21.15
CA ASP A 380 -1.34 -26.82 20.08
C ASP A 380 -0.74 -26.01 18.91
N ALA A 381 0.33 -26.53 18.33
CA ALA A 381 0.98 -25.96 17.15
C ALA A 381 0.98 -26.98 16.02
N GLU A 382 0.14 -26.78 15.02
CA GLU A 382 0.06 -27.61 13.83
C GLU A 382 1.15 -27.24 12.82
N ALA A 383 1.62 -28.23 12.10
CA ALA A 383 2.61 -28.05 11.05
C ALA A 383 1.99 -27.92 9.67
N HIS A 384 2.65 -27.16 8.83
CA HIS A 384 2.43 -27.19 7.38
C HIS A 384 3.40 -28.19 6.75
N ILE A 385 2.85 -29.21 6.06
CA ILE A 385 3.63 -30.23 5.37
C ILE A 385 3.63 -29.85 3.88
N ASP A 386 4.82 -29.55 3.34
CA ASP A 386 5.04 -29.29 1.91
C ASP A 386 6.12 -30.23 1.37
N GLY A 387 5.67 -31.28 0.70
CA GLY A 387 6.55 -32.38 0.28
C GLY A 387 7.29 -32.96 1.48
N ASN A 388 8.61 -32.95 1.44
CA ASN A 388 9.47 -33.46 2.51
C ASN A 388 9.90 -32.38 3.52
N ASN A 389 9.36 -31.16 3.44
CA ASN A 389 9.59 -30.12 4.40
C ASN A 389 8.36 -29.93 5.30
N ILE A 390 8.59 -29.93 6.57
CA ILE A 390 7.59 -29.68 7.59
C ILE A 390 7.97 -28.41 8.33
N GLN A 391 7.10 -27.42 8.30
CA GLN A 391 7.33 -26.17 9.00
C GLN A 391 6.26 -25.96 10.07
N VAL A 392 6.70 -25.77 11.29
CA VAL A 392 5.86 -25.41 12.41
C VAL A 392 6.13 -23.95 12.76
N ALA A 393 5.18 -23.08 12.46
CA ALA A 393 5.19 -21.72 12.97
C ALA A 393 4.61 -21.74 14.38
N SER A 394 5.46 -21.71 15.39
CA SER A 394 5.03 -21.79 16.77
C SER A 394 5.18 -20.44 17.45
N LEU A 395 4.05 -19.81 17.72
CA LEU A 395 3.95 -18.63 18.57
C LEU A 395 3.99 -18.98 20.06
N PHE A 396 3.97 -20.27 20.38
CA PHE A 396 3.60 -20.77 21.69
C PHE A 396 4.70 -21.56 22.39
N ILE A 397 5.88 -21.69 21.77
CA ILE A 397 6.99 -22.47 22.29
C ILE A 397 7.89 -21.57 23.14
N ASN A 398 8.00 -21.87 24.44
CA ASN A 398 8.95 -21.18 25.32
C ASN A 398 10.40 -21.60 25.00
N SER A 399 10.61 -22.89 24.71
CA SER A 399 11.92 -23.42 24.33
C SER A 399 11.80 -24.54 23.30
N PRO A 400 12.55 -24.49 22.20
CA PRO A 400 12.55 -25.54 21.19
C PRO A 400 13.40 -26.76 21.58
N THR A 401 14.10 -26.73 22.73
CA THR A 401 15.16 -27.73 23.05
C THR A 401 14.64 -29.08 23.52
N LYS A 402 13.37 -29.16 23.91
CA LYS A 402 12.77 -30.44 24.41
C LYS A 402 11.30 -30.50 23.99
N LEU A 403 11.05 -30.55 22.68
CA LEU A 403 9.70 -30.66 22.17
C LEU A 403 9.37 -32.10 21.79
N VAL A 404 8.18 -32.53 22.22
CA VAL A 404 7.59 -33.83 21.89
C VAL A 404 6.66 -33.64 20.69
N ALA A 405 7.05 -34.20 19.55
CA ALA A 405 6.22 -34.16 18.36
C ALA A 405 5.07 -35.17 18.42
N SER A 406 3.89 -34.70 17.98
CA SER A 406 2.73 -35.56 17.78
C SER A 406 2.51 -35.68 16.27
N PHE A 407 2.50 -36.89 15.76
CA PHE A 407 2.41 -37.16 14.34
C PHE A 407 1.55 -38.40 14.05
N LYS A 408 0.98 -38.41 12.85
CA LYS A 408 0.36 -39.60 12.25
C LYS A 408 1.18 -39.98 11.03
N THR A 409 1.48 -41.25 10.89
CA THR A 409 2.24 -41.79 9.76
C THR A 409 1.68 -43.14 9.33
N ASN A 410 1.81 -43.46 8.06
CA ASN A 410 1.56 -44.77 7.51
C ASN A 410 2.83 -45.66 7.52
N GLY A 411 3.96 -45.10 7.97
CA GLY A 411 5.20 -45.84 8.12
C GLY A 411 5.17 -46.79 9.33
N LYS A 412 6.00 -47.85 9.26
CA LYS A 412 6.14 -48.81 10.34
C LYS A 412 6.97 -48.28 11.51
N LYS A 413 7.98 -47.47 11.21
CA LYS A 413 8.91 -46.90 12.19
C LYS A 413 9.35 -45.52 11.76
N VAL A 414 9.57 -44.65 12.74
CA VAL A 414 10.07 -43.30 12.56
C VAL A 414 11.37 -43.14 13.36
N PHE A 415 12.38 -42.52 12.80
CA PHE A 415 13.69 -42.31 13.40
C PHE A 415 14.15 -40.86 13.31
N VAL A 416 14.85 -40.39 14.35
CA VAL A 416 15.66 -39.18 14.36
C VAL A 416 17.06 -39.56 14.81
N ASN A 417 18.07 -39.30 13.99
CA ASN A 417 19.47 -39.67 14.29
C ASN A 417 19.65 -41.14 14.74
N GLY A 418 18.88 -42.07 14.15
CA GLY A 418 18.92 -43.49 14.49
C GLY A 418 18.13 -43.91 15.74
N VAL A 419 17.54 -42.95 16.47
CA VAL A 419 16.67 -43.21 17.63
C VAL A 419 15.22 -43.29 17.19
N GLU A 420 14.54 -44.40 17.50
CA GLU A 420 13.13 -44.60 17.19
C GLU A 420 12.27 -43.57 17.91
N GLN A 421 11.32 -43.00 17.18
CA GLN A 421 10.42 -41.93 17.61
C GLN A 421 9.01 -42.47 17.84
N PHE A 422 8.43 -42.07 18.97
CA PHE A 422 7.05 -42.39 19.34
C PHE A 422 6.25 -41.08 19.43
N SER A 423 5.17 -40.99 18.64
CA SER A 423 4.30 -39.82 18.62
C SER A 423 3.78 -39.50 20.02
N GLY A 424 3.91 -38.28 20.47
CA GLY A 424 3.48 -37.82 21.81
C GLY A 424 4.39 -38.24 22.95
N ILE A 425 5.56 -38.84 22.67
CA ILE A 425 6.45 -39.38 23.72
C ILE A 425 7.89 -38.91 23.59
N THR A 426 8.47 -39.01 22.37
CA THR A 426 9.92 -38.80 22.21
C THR A 426 10.23 -37.32 21.98
N ALA A 427 11.05 -36.77 22.90
CA ALA A 427 11.47 -35.37 22.80
C ALA A 427 12.72 -35.20 21.92
N ASN A 428 12.75 -34.11 21.15
CA ASN A 428 13.90 -33.73 20.35
C ASN A 428 14.21 -32.23 20.55
N ASP A 429 15.43 -31.83 20.16
CA ASP A 429 15.86 -30.44 20.13
C ASP A 429 15.62 -29.84 18.74
N PHE A 430 14.68 -28.92 18.67
CA PHE A 430 14.30 -28.20 17.44
C PHE A 430 14.90 -26.79 17.36
N SER A 431 15.99 -26.51 18.10
CA SER A 431 16.75 -25.27 17.95
C SER A 431 17.35 -25.14 16.54
N SER A 432 17.49 -26.26 15.85
CA SER A 432 17.83 -26.38 14.44
C SER A 432 16.90 -27.40 13.77
N PRO A 433 16.80 -27.41 12.43
CA PRO A 433 15.96 -28.38 11.74
C PRO A 433 16.30 -29.83 12.08
N VAL A 434 15.28 -30.62 12.38
CA VAL A 434 15.40 -32.05 12.74
C VAL A 434 14.95 -32.91 11.55
N THR A 435 15.78 -33.88 11.20
CA THR A 435 15.43 -34.83 10.13
C THR A 435 14.75 -36.06 10.69
N TYR A 436 13.51 -36.28 10.32
CA TYR A 436 12.72 -37.47 10.61
C TYR A 436 12.79 -38.42 9.45
N ARG A 437 13.17 -39.67 9.69
CA ARG A 437 13.16 -40.75 8.71
C ARG A 437 12.02 -41.70 9.02
N ILE A 438 11.12 -41.88 8.07
CA ILE A 438 10.03 -42.84 8.15
C ILE A 438 10.40 -44.06 7.32
N VAL A 439 10.26 -45.24 7.91
CA VAL A 439 10.57 -46.53 7.25
C VAL A 439 9.26 -47.31 7.12
N ASP A 440 8.99 -47.83 5.91
CA ASP A 440 7.81 -48.65 5.65
C ASP A 440 8.05 -50.17 5.97
N GLU A 441 7.07 -51.00 5.67
CA GLU A 441 7.13 -52.43 5.92
C GLU A 441 8.18 -53.17 5.10
N ASN A 442 8.55 -52.63 3.95
CA ASN A 442 9.54 -53.16 3.03
C ASN A 442 10.98 -52.71 3.34
N GLY A 443 11.13 -51.81 4.35
CA GLY A 443 12.40 -51.19 4.69
C GLY A 443 12.78 -50.00 3.79
N GLU A 444 11.90 -49.60 2.90
CA GLU A 444 12.06 -48.34 2.15
C GLU A 444 11.82 -47.16 3.12
N TRP A 445 12.45 -46.02 2.84
CA TRP A 445 12.39 -44.90 3.75
C TRP A 445 12.23 -43.56 3.00
N ASN A 446 11.67 -42.58 3.74
CA ASN A 446 11.57 -41.19 3.33
C ASN A 446 12.03 -40.29 4.46
N GLU A 447 12.62 -39.17 4.14
CA GLU A 447 13.11 -38.19 5.12
C GLU A 447 12.33 -36.89 5.03
N TYR A 448 11.95 -36.38 6.19
CA TYR A 448 11.27 -35.12 6.38
C TYR A 448 12.14 -34.18 7.19
N LYS A 449 12.38 -32.97 6.68
CA LYS A 449 13.08 -31.91 7.40
C LYS A 449 12.07 -31.06 8.17
N VAL A 450 12.08 -31.19 9.50
CA VAL A 450 11.16 -30.44 10.37
C VAL A 450 11.87 -29.20 10.91
N SER A 451 11.28 -28.04 10.66
CA SER A 451 11.78 -26.76 11.14
C SER A 451 10.73 -26.11 12.04
N VAL A 452 11.17 -25.61 13.19
CA VAL A 452 10.32 -24.86 14.12
C VAL A 452 10.78 -23.41 14.15
N VAL A 453 9.85 -22.50 13.87
CA VAL A 453 10.09 -21.07 13.93
C VAL A 453 9.16 -20.46 14.99
N HIS A 454 9.72 -19.77 15.97
CA HIS A 454 8.95 -18.97 16.93
C HIS A 454 9.47 -17.54 16.96
N SER A 455 8.57 -16.57 17.12
CA SER A 455 8.94 -15.16 17.08
C SER A 455 9.63 -14.68 18.37
N GLY A 456 9.31 -15.28 19.50
CA GLY A 456 9.75 -14.80 20.82
C GLY A 456 9.01 -13.51 21.28
N LEU A 457 7.97 -13.09 20.57
CA LEU A 457 7.17 -11.92 20.91
C LEU A 457 5.90 -12.28 21.70
N PRO A 458 5.32 -11.33 22.43
CA PRO A 458 3.97 -11.46 22.95
C PRO A 458 2.95 -11.76 21.84
N VAL A 459 1.86 -12.44 22.22
CA VAL A 459 0.80 -12.83 21.28
C VAL A 459 -0.53 -12.21 21.69
N VAL A 460 -1.18 -11.57 20.75
CA VAL A 460 -2.54 -11.03 20.88
C VAL A 460 -3.51 -11.97 20.20
N TYR A 461 -4.40 -12.58 20.95
CA TYR A 461 -5.50 -13.40 20.44
C TYR A 461 -6.77 -12.58 20.41
N ILE A 462 -7.39 -12.51 19.26
CA ILE A 462 -8.66 -11.82 19.06
C ILE A 462 -9.65 -12.77 18.39
N ASN A 463 -10.82 -12.93 19.01
CA ASN A 463 -11.91 -13.69 18.44
C ASN A 463 -13.14 -12.82 18.34
N THR A 464 -13.55 -12.55 17.11
CA THR A 464 -14.78 -11.80 16.83
C THR A 464 -16.01 -12.71 17.01
N PRO A 465 -17.17 -12.18 17.39
CA PRO A 465 -18.39 -12.96 17.49
C PRO A 465 -18.70 -13.67 16.17
N GLY A 466 -18.83 -15.00 16.24
CA GLY A 466 -19.10 -15.83 15.06
C GLY A 466 -17.96 -15.87 14.04
N GLY A 467 -16.76 -15.42 14.37
CA GLY A 467 -15.60 -15.44 13.47
C GLY A 467 -15.68 -14.41 12.32
N ILE A 468 -16.52 -13.37 12.45
CA ILE A 468 -16.71 -12.37 11.38
C ILE A 468 -15.45 -11.56 11.12
N ASN A 469 -15.22 -11.23 9.87
CA ASN A 469 -14.10 -10.39 9.47
C ASN A 469 -14.35 -8.92 9.82
N ILE A 470 -13.29 -8.19 10.14
CA ILE A 470 -13.33 -6.73 10.31
C ILE A 470 -13.20 -6.08 8.92
N THR A 471 -14.29 -5.56 8.40
CA THR A 471 -14.37 -5.03 7.02
C THR A 471 -14.59 -3.51 6.96
N SER A 472 -14.75 -2.84 8.12
CA SER A 472 -15.04 -1.40 8.18
C SER A 472 -14.10 -0.69 9.16
N LYS A 473 -13.72 0.53 8.84
CA LYS A 473 -13.05 1.44 9.77
C LYS A 473 -14.02 2.38 10.51
N GLU A 474 -15.29 2.37 10.14
CA GLU A 474 -16.32 3.20 10.78
C GLU A 474 -17.13 2.41 11.82
N VAL A 475 -17.38 1.13 11.54
CA VAL A 475 -18.27 0.30 12.36
C VAL A 475 -17.46 -0.51 13.37
N TRP A 476 -17.76 -0.30 14.66
CA TRP A 476 -17.20 -1.10 15.74
C TRP A 476 -17.87 -2.45 15.85
N VAL A 477 -17.10 -3.54 15.71
CA VAL A 477 -17.52 -4.88 16.11
C VAL A 477 -17.37 -4.96 17.63
N LYS A 478 -18.48 -5.17 18.33
CA LYS A 478 -18.53 -5.24 19.80
C LYS A 478 -18.42 -6.69 20.29
N ASN A 479 -18.16 -6.86 21.60
CA ASN A 479 -18.07 -8.17 22.25
C ASN A 479 -17.02 -9.09 21.61
N VAL A 480 -15.90 -8.49 21.24
CA VAL A 480 -14.75 -9.21 20.70
C VAL A 480 -13.92 -9.71 21.87
N ASP A 481 -13.69 -11.01 21.94
CA ASP A 481 -12.82 -11.60 22.97
C ASP A 481 -11.36 -11.30 22.64
N ILE A 482 -10.63 -10.81 23.62
CA ILE A 482 -9.20 -10.52 23.51
C ILE A 482 -8.43 -11.16 24.66
N ARG A 483 -7.34 -11.81 24.33
CA ARG A 483 -6.35 -12.29 25.26
C ARG A 483 -4.95 -11.90 24.79
N ILE A 484 -4.18 -11.30 25.66
CA ILE A 484 -2.80 -10.89 25.39
C ILE A 484 -1.88 -11.69 26.29
N GLN A 485 -0.95 -12.38 25.69
CA GLN A 485 -0.01 -13.25 26.33
C GLN A 485 1.40 -12.68 26.16
N GLY A 486 2.16 -12.53 27.24
CA GLY A 486 3.54 -12.10 27.20
C GLY A 486 4.45 -13.10 26.48
N ALA A 487 5.66 -12.69 26.15
CA ALA A 487 6.66 -13.57 25.54
C ALA A 487 7.05 -14.74 26.46
N ASP A 488 6.86 -14.59 27.76
CA ASP A 488 7.01 -15.64 28.80
C ASP A 488 5.82 -16.59 28.86
N GLY A 489 4.81 -16.36 28.03
CA GLY A 489 3.59 -17.15 27.99
C GLY A 489 2.56 -16.82 29.07
N ILE A 490 2.86 -15.86 29.96
CA ILE A 490 1.91 -15.43 30.98
C ILE A 490 0.88 -14.50 30.38
N THR A 491 -0.39 -14.69 30.73
CA THR A 491 -1.47 -13.81 30.27
C THR A 491 -1.32 -12.43 30.93
N SER A 492 -1.00 -11.43 30.12
CA SER A 492 -0.91 -10.03 30.54
C SER A 492 -2.30 -9.39 30.66
N TYR A 493 -3.20 -9.73 29.74
CA TYR A 493 -4.57 -9.22 29.73
C TYR A 493 -5.54 -10.25 29.13
N GLN A 494 -6.74 -10.34 29.70
CA GLN A 494 -7.84 -11.10 29.12
C GLN A 494 -9.16 -10.39 29.42
N GLY A 495 -9.99 -10.20 28.39
CA GLY A 495 -11.26 -9.50 28.52
C GLY A 495 -12.00 -9.38 27.20
N GLN A 496 -12.84 -8.37 27.10
CA GLN A 496 -13.57 -8.04 25.89
C GLN A 496 -13.20 -6.64 25.39
N THR A 497 -13.26 -6.48 24.11
CA THR A 497 -13.00 -5.23 23.41
C THR A 497 -14.06 -4.99 22.31
N SER A 498 -14.13 -3.75 21.85
CA SER A 498 -14.67 -3.45 20.54
C SER A 498 -13.50 -3.24 19.58
N MET A 499 -13.64 -3.70 18.34
CA MET A 499 -12.60 -3.64 17.31
C MET A 499 -13.14 -3.10 16.01
N ARG A 500 -12.36 -2.28 15.32
CA ARG A 500 -12.64 -1.83 13.95
C ARG A 500 -11.34 -1.67 13.16
N GLY A 501 -11.45 -1.53 11.86
CA GLY A 501 -10.35 -1.08 11.03
C GLY A 501 -9.92 0.35 11.38
N ARG A 502 -8.73 0.76 10.94
CA ARG A 502 -8.22 2.12 11.07
C ARG A 502 -7.28 2.50 9.93
N GLY A 503 -6.86 3.76 9.91
CA GLY A 503 -5.95 4.31 8.92
C GLY A 503 -6.67 4.78 7.66
N ASN A 504 -5.99 5.60 6.87
CA ASN A 504 -6.46 6.09 5.58
C ASN A 504 -5.90 5.18 4.48
N SER A 505 -4.72 5.51 3.92
CA SER A 505 -4.05 4.69 2.91
C SER A 505 -3.73 3.27 3.40
N THR A 506 -3.30 3.11 4.64
CA THR A 506 -2.93 1.81 5.22
C THR A 506 -4.10 0.83 5.34
N TRP A 507 -5.35 1.31 5.38
CA TRP A 507 -6.53 0.45 5.38
C TRP A 507 -6.72 -0.30 4.06
N TYR A 508 -6.24 0.25 2.94
CA TYR A 508 -6.33 -0.40 1.63
C TYR A 508 -5.29 -1.50 1.42
N ASN A 509 -4.24 -1.54 2.24
CA ASN A 509 -3.24 -2.60 2.15
C ASN A 509 -3.82 -3.99 2.48
N PRO A 510 -3.24 -5.08 1.97
CA PRO A 510 -3.67 -6.44 2.28
C PRO A 510 -3.69 -6.72 3.79
N LYS A 511 -2.65 -6.32 4.51
CA LYS A 511 -2.53 -6.43 5.97
C LYS A 511 -3.15 -5.22 6.65
N LYS A 512 -4.26 -5.43 7.35
CA LYS A 512 -5.10 -4.35 7.89
C LYS A 512 -4.65 -3.90 9.28
N PRO A 513 -4.56 -2.59 9.55
CA PRO A 513 -4.41 -2.07 10.90
C PRO A 513 -5.76 -1.98 11.63
N TYR A 514 -5.73 -2.07 12.97
CA TYR A 514 -6.94 -2.11 13.78
C TYR A 514 -6.90 -1.13 14.96
N ALA A 515 -8.08 -0.66 15.35
CA ALA A 515 -8.31 0.08 16.59
C ALA A 515 -9.07 -0.80 17.58
N LEU A 516 -8.65 -0.73 18.84
CA LEU A 516 -9.24 -1.47 19.96
C LEU A 516 -9.80 -0.49 20.99
N LYS A 517 -10.98 -0.82 21.52
CA LYS A 517 -11.59 -0.11 22.65
C LYS A 517 -11.99 -1.17 23.68
N LEU A 518 -11.14 -1.35 24.69
CA LEU A 518 -11.42 -2.24 25.81
C LEU A 518 -12.67 -1.76 26.56
N ASN A 519 -13.33 -2.67 27.24
CA ASN A 519 -14.48 -2.32 28.07
C ASN A 519 -14.08 -1.48 29.28
N GLU A 520 -12.89 -1.74 29.82
CA GLU A 520 -12.32 -1.06 30.97
C GLU A 520 -10.88 -0.66 30.71
N ASP A 521 -10.37 0.30 31.46
CA ASP A 521 -8.95 0.67 31.40
C ASP A 521 -8.10 -0.50 31.93
N ALA A 522 -7.11 -0.89 31.19
CA ALA A 522 -6.23 -1.99 31.54
C ALA A 522 -4.77 -1.71 31.19
N GLU A 523 -3.88 -2.17 32.06
CA GLU A 523 -2.46 -2.25 31.76
C GLU A 523 -2.20 -3.42 30.79
N ILE A 524 -1.46 -3.18 29.73
CA ILE A 524 -1.12 -4.19 28.72
C ILE A 524 0.38 -4.23 28.51
N LEU A 525 0.99 -5.41 28.74
CA LEU A 525 2.42 -5.65 28.53
C LEU A 525 3.32 -4.60 29.22
N GLY A 526 2.96 -4.17 30.42
CA GLY A 526 3.67 -3.16 31.18
C GLY A 526 3.44 -1.71 30.74
N MET A 527 2.58 -1.49 29.75
CA MET A 527 2.15 -0.14 29.34
C MET A 527 1.00 0.32 30.24
N PRO A 528 0.96 1.62 30.65
CA PRO A 528 -0.03 2.14 31.59
C PRO A 528 -1.47 1.93 31.14
N ALA A 529 -2.33 1.71 32.14
CA ALA A 529 -3.74 1.41 31.95
C ALA A 529 -4.48 2.46 31.08
N HIS A 530 -5.17 1.95 30.10
CA HIS A 530 -6.08 2.72 29.24
C HIS A 530 -6.94 1.77 28.42
N LYS A 531 -8.09 2.23 27.92
CA LYS A 531 -8.97 1.40 27.07
C LYS A 531 -8.73 1.53 25.57
N ARG A 532 -7.99 2.55 25.12
CA ARG A 532 -7.77 2.81 23.70
C ARG A 532 -6.39 2.35 23.25
N TRP A 533 -6.35 1.37 22.35
CA TRP A 533 -5.14 0.79 21.78
C TRP A 533 -5.25 0.67 20.28
N VAL A 534 -4.13 0.56 19.59
CA VAL A 534 -4.08 0.29 18.17
C VAL A 534 -3.09 -0.82 17.85
N LEU A 535 -3.40 -1.56 16.81
CA LEU A 535 -2.53 -2.56 16.19
C LEU A 535 -2.11 -2.00 14.83
N LEU A 536 -0.91 -1.42 14.77
CA LEU A 536 -0.32 -0.94 13.52
C LEU A 536 0.21 -2.13 12.73
N ALA A 537 -0.13 -2.20 11.46
CA ALA A 537 0.19 -3.36 10.62
C ALA A 537 1.64 -3.40 10.15
N ASN A 538 2.32 -2.25 10.07
CA ASN A 538 3.67 -2.07 9.55
C ASN A 538 3.89 -2.77 8.18
N TYR A 539 2.85 -2.78 7.33
CA TYR A 539 2.87 -3.52 6.08
C TYR A 539 3.91 -3.01 5.09
N MET A 540 4.10 -1.69 5.03
CA MET A 540 5.04 -1.04 4.12
C MET A 540 6.43 -0.82 4.72
N ASP A 541 6.62 -1.19 5.97
CA ASP A 541 7.89 -1.01 6.69
C ASP A 541 8.70 -2.30 6.67
N ARG A 542 9.72 -2.36 5.81
CA ARG A 542 10.60 -3.53 5.69
C ARG A 542 11.34 -3.83 7.00
N THR A 543 11.57 -2.81 7.81
CA THR A 543 12.26 -2.94 9.10
C THR A 543 11.32 -3.30 10.25
N LEU A 544 10.00 -3.09 10.11
CA LEU A 544 8.99 -3.12 11.17
C LEU A 544 9.22 -2.08 12.29
N LEU A 545 10.31 -1.31 12.26
CA LEU A 545 10.82 -0.49 13.36
C LEU A 545 10.47 0.99 13.29
N ARG A 546 10.04 1.52 12.11
CA ARG A 546 9.96 2.97 11.87
C ARG A 546 9.11 3.70 12.90
N ASN A 547 7.88 3.26 13.14
CA ASN A 547 7.02 3.86 14.15
C ASN A 547 7.63 3.76 15.55
N HIS A 548 8.18 2.60 15.92
CA HIS A 548 8.77 2.37 17.22
C HIS A 548 9.98 3.30 17.48
N MET A 549 10.90 3.39 16.52
CA MET A 549 12.07 4.25 16.64
C MET A 549 11.71 5.73 16.61
N ALA A 550 10.72 6.12 15.82
CA ALA A 550 10.22 7.50 15.81
C ALA A 550 9.67 7.91 17.19
N PHE A 551 8.89 7.04 17.83
CA PHE A 551 8.38 7.32 19.19
C PHE A 551 9.50 7.40 20.22
N LYS A 552 10.52 6.53 20.13
CA LYS A 552 11.71 6.62 20.97
C LYS A 552 12.51 7.91 20.74
N ILE A 553 12.59 8.39 19.50
CA ILE A 553 13.23 9.66 19.17
C ILE A 553 12.42 10.82 19.75
N GLY A 554 11.08 10.77 19.69
CA GLY A 554 10.22 11.75 20.32
C GLY A 554 10.40 11.81 21.84
N GLU A 555 10.51 10.66 22.50
CA GLU A 555 10.84 10.57 23.92
C GLU A 555 12.21 11.17 24.22
N ALA A 556 13.24 10.80 23.45
CA ALA A 556 14.60 11.33 23.58
C ALA A 556 14.69 12.83 23.32
N ALA A 557 13.86 13.38 22.43
CA ALA A 557 13.76 14.82 22.19
C ALA A 557 13.27 15.56 23.44
N GLY A 558 12.35 14.96 24.21
CA GLY A 558 11.76 15.52 25.41
C GLY A 558 10.30 15.89 25.25
N LEU A 559 9.62 15.33 24.24
CA LEU A 559 8.17 15.49 24.13
C LEU A 559 7.48 14.97 25.40
N ALA A 560 6.50 15.70 25.89
CA ALA A 560 5.80 15.36 27.13
C ALA A 560 5.08 14.00 27.06
N TYR A 561 4.70 13.60 25.85
CA TYR A 561 4.14 12.29 25.55
C TYR A 561 4.64 11.78 24.19
N ALA A 562 5.13 10.57 24.17
CA ALA A 562 5.38 9.78 22.96
C ALA A 562 4.65 8.44 23.12
N PRO A 563 3.90 7.96 22.11
CA PRO A 563 3.16 6.71 22.23
C PRO A 563 4.08 5.53 22.51
N ARG A 564 3.77 4.75 23.55
CA ARG A 564 4.47 3.51 23.87
C ARG A 564 3.84 2.37 23.12
N GLY A 565 4.65 1.35 22.80
CA GLY A 565 4.16 0.16 22.11
C GLY A 565 5.07 -1.02 22.26
N GLN A 566 4.53 -2.19 21.93
CA GLN A 566 5.22 -3.48 21.93
C GLN A 566 4.95 -4.19 20.61
N PHE A 567 5.97 -4.84 20.06
CA PHE A 567 5.76 -5.74 18.93
C PHE A 567 5.08 -7.01 19.41
N VAL A 568 4.09 -7.45 18.67
CA VAL A 568 3.28 -8.61 19.01
C VAL A 568 2.99 -9.43 17.75
N GLU A 569 2.71 -10.70 17.95
CA GLU A 569 2.06 -11.52 16.94
C GLU A 569 0.55 -11.43 17.11
N LEU A 570 -0.19 -11.31 16.02
CA LEU A 570 -1.64 -11.26 16.05
C LEU A 570 -2.24 -12.56 15.53
N VAL A 571 -3.09 -13.16 16.34
CA VAL A 571 -3.94 -14.28 15.97
C VAL A 571 -5.39 -13.80 15.98
N LEU A 572 -5.98 -13.72 14.79
CA LEU A 572 -7.35 -13.27 14.59
C LEU A 572 -8.22 -14.45 14.16
N ASN A 573 -9.26 -14.75 14.94
CA ASN A 573 -10.18 -15.88 14.71
C ASN A 573 -9.41 -17.22 14.49
N GLY A 574 -8.42 -17.47 15.33
CA GLY A 574 -7.60 -18.68 15.25
C GLY A 574 -6.53 -18.67 14.15
N LYS A 575 -6.48 -17.64 13.29
CA LYS A 575 -5.49 -17.54 12.23
C LYS A 575 -4.39 -16.56 12.61
N HIS A 576 -3.14 -16.99 12.55
CA HIS A 576 -1.99 -16.08 12.67
C HIS A 576 -1.95 -15.14 11.46
N ILE A 577 -1.89 -13.85 11.70
CA ILE A 577 -1.86 -12.82 10.67
C ILE A 577 -0.64 -11.89 10.76
N GLY A 578 0.41 -12.37 11.41
CA GLY A 578 1.74 -11.77 11.40
C GLY A 578 2.05 -10.79 12.52
N ASN A 579 3.17 -10.12 12.38
CA ASN A 579 3.67 -9.11 13.31
C ASN A 579 2.81 -7.84 13.27
N TYR A 580 2.53 -7.29 14.44
CA TYR A 580 1.89 -5.99 14.63
C TYR A 580 2.63 -5.18 15.69
N TYR A 581 2.49 -3.86 15.62
CA TYR A 581 2.92 -3.00 16.72
C TYR A 581 1.68 -2.57 17.51
N LEU A 582 1.50 -3.21 18.68
CA LEU A 582 0.45 -2.85 19.63
C LEU A 582 0.91 -1.61 20.39
N CYS A 583 0.27 -0.49 20.17
CA CYS A 583 0.64 0.76 20.80
C CYS A 583 -0.55 1.58 21.30
N GLU A 584 -0.22 2.57 22.08
CA GLU A 584 -1.14 3.54 22.61
C GLU A 584 -1.79 4.36 21.50
N GLN A 585 -3.10 4.53 21.51
CA GLN A 585 -3.78 5.53 20.68
C GLN A 585 -3.58 6.90 21.33
N ILE A 586 -3.29 7.93 20.54
CA ILE A 586 -3.26 9.31 21.02
C ILE A 586 -4.66 9.68 21.53
N LYS A 587 -4.77 9.99 22.81
CA LYS A 587 -5.97 10.41 23.53
C LYS A 587 -5.56 11.25 24.73
N ILE A 588 -6.51 12.05 25.25
CA ILE A 588 -6.34 12.71 26.54
C ILE A 588 -6.36 11.66 27.65
N GLY A 589 -5.48 11.80 28.63
CA GLY A 589 -5.40 10.93 29.80
C GLY A 589 -4.11 11.14 30.57
N GLU A 590 -4.11 10.78 31.86
CA GLU A 590 -2.97 10.98 32.77
C GLU A 590 -1.65 10.42 32.21
N ASN A 591 -1.72 9.23 31.58
CA ASN A 591 -0.55 8.54 31.03
C ASN A 591 -0.43 8.69 29.49
N ARG A 592 -1.16 9.63 28.90
CA ARG A 592 -1.18 9.95 27.45
C ARG A 592 -0.90 11.44 27.26
N VAL A 593 -1.72 12.13 26.49
CA VAL A 593 -1.70 13.60 26.45
C VAL A 593 -2.33 14.08 27.77
N ASN A 594 -1.50 14.40 28.74
CA ASN A 594 -1.94 14.76 30.09
C ASN A 594 -2.38 16.23 30.15
N ILE A 595 -3.60 16.45 29.72
CA ILE A 595 -4.28 17.75 29.78
C ILE A 595 -5.69 17.55 30.33
N HIS A 596 -6.31 18.63 30.76
CA HIS A 596 -7.69 18.60 31.22
C HIS A 596 -8.63 18.09 30.10
N GLU A 597 -9.41 17.06 30.39
CA GLU A 597 -10.45 16.59 29.48
C GLU A 597 -11.73 17.39 29.71
N ILE A 598 -12.20 18.14 28.72
CA ILE A 598 -13.42 18.94 28.80
C ILE A 598 -14.61 17.96 28.89
N SER A 599 -15.46 18.21 29.89
CA SER A 599 -16.72 17.50 30.10
C SER A 599 -17.91 18.38 29.75
N ALA A 600 -19.10 17.80 29.64
CA ALA A 600 -20.34 18.55 29.42
C ALA A 600 -20.70 19.54 30.57
N GLU A 601 -20.06 19.35 31.73
CA GLU A 601 -20.26 20.19 32.93
C GLU A 601 -19.30 21.39 32.98
N ASP A 602 -18.28 21.42 32.11
CA ASP A 602 -17.29 22.48 32.07
C ASP A 602 -17.91 23.80 31.55
N SER A 603 -17.81 24.84 32.35
CA SER A 603 -18.30 26.17 32.00
C SER A 603 -17.29 27.03 31.24
N THR A 604 -16.04 26.58 31.11
CA THR A 604 -14.93 27.32 30.48
C THR A 604 -14.49 26.69 29.19
N ALA A 605 -14.15 27.51 28.18
CA ALA A 605 -13.71 27.05 26.87
C ALA A 605 -12.17 27.09 26.69
N THR A 606 -11.40 27.33 27.77
CA THR A 606 -10.00 27.77 27.67
C THR A 606 -8.98 26.66 27.40
N GLY A 607 -9.37 25.39 27.34
CA GLY A 607 -8.41 24.35 27.12
C GLY A 607 -8.97 22.93 27.24
N GLY A 608 -8.11 21.95 27.08
CA GLY A 608 -8.45 20.55 26.91
C GLY A 608 -8.63 20.20 25.45
N PHE A 609 -7.85 20.85 24.57
CA PHE A 609 -7.91 20.59 23.12
C PHE A 609 -6.77 19.65 22.69
N LEU A 610 -7.16 18.60 21.98
CA LEU A 610 -6.26 17.78 21.15
C LEU A 610 -6.61 18.08 19.69
N LEU A 611 -5.63 18.52 18.94
CA LEU A 611 -5.76 18.97 17.55
C LEU A 611 -4.94 18.08 16.63
N GLU A 612 -5.47 17.82 15.45
CA GLU A 612 -4.75 17.18 14.36
C GLU A 612 -4.73 18.09 13.13
N LEU A 613 -3.57 18.31 12.57
CA LEU A 613 -3.38 19.03 11.33
C LEU A 613 -3.27 17.99 10.23
N ASP A 614 -4.31 17.89 9.41
CA ASP A 614 -4.37 16.93 8.32
C ASP A 614 -5.12 17.51 7.13
N LYS A 615 -4.53 17.35 5.93
CA LYS A 615 -5.13 17.84 4.69
C LYS A 615 -6.41 17.10 4.29
N ASN A 616 -6.62 15.86 4.78
CA ASN A 616 -7.86 15.13 4.53
C ASN A 616 -9.08 15.85 5.10
N PHE A 617 -8.89 16.56 6.20
CA PHE A 617 -9.88 17.47 6.77
C PHE A 617 -11.27 16.84 6.92
N ASP A 618 -11.32 15.59 7.39
CA ASP A 618 -12.48 14.70 7.38
C ASP A 618 -13.27 14.64 8.71
N GLU A 619 -12.78 15.30 9.79
CA GLU A 619 -13.52 15.42 11.04
C GLU A 619 -14.65 16.44 10.95
N ASP A 620 -15.72 16.25 11.73
CA ASP A 620 -16.87 17.18 11.79
C ASP A 620 -16.49 18.52 12.40
N HIS A 621 -15.67 18.51 13.45
CA HIS A 621 -15.21 19.69 14.15
C HIS A 621 -13.82 20.10 13.69
N LYS A 622 -13.78 21.16 12.89
CA LYS A 622 -12.57 21.60 12.19
C LYS A 622 -12.60 23.10 11.88
N PHE A 623 -11.42 23.66 11.62
CA PHE A 623 -11.27 25.02 11.09
C PHE A 623 -9.98 25.14 10.29
N THR A 624 -9.91 26.13 9.41
CA THR A 624 -8.68 26.51 8.71
C THR A 624 -8.17 27.80 9.32
N SER A 625 -6.91 27.80 9.76
CA SER A 625 -6.31 29.00 10.37
C SER A 625 -6.27 30.18 9.39
N ARG A 626 -6.41 31.41 9.96
CA ARG A 626 -6.61 32.61 9.15
C ARG A 626 -5.40 33.01 8.30
N TYR A 627 -4.19 32.93 8.88
CA TYR A 627 -3.01 33.53 8.26
C TYR A 627 -2.13 32.48 7.55
N LYS A 628 -1.94 31.33 8.14
CA LYS A 628 -1.12 30.24 7.57
C LYS A 628 -1.92 29.25 6.73
N LYS A 629 -3.27 29.34 6.79
CA LYS A 629 -4.16 28.43 6.07
C LYS A 629 -3.97 26.95 6.41
N ILE A 630 -3.58 26.67 7.64
CA ILE A 630 -3.37 25.30 8.13
C ILE A 630 -4.73 24.70 8.48
N PRO A 631 -5.03 23.46 8.00
CA PRO A 631 -6.24 22.73 8.36
C PRO A 631 -6.10 22.12 9.76
N PHE A 632 -6.98 22.44 10.67
CA PHE A 632 -7.06 21.90 12.02
C PHE A 632 -8.33 21.10 12.20
N MET A 633 -8.20 19.84 12.62
CA MET A 633 -9.28 18.99 13.11
C MET A 633 -9.21 18.92 14.64
N ILE A 634 -10.36 18.95 15.29
CA ILE A 634 -10.45 18.92 16.76
C ILE A 634 -10.77 17.48 17.17
N GLN A 635 -9.75 16.76 17.67
CA GLN A 635 -9.83 15.37 18.12
C GLN A 635 -10.36 15.25 19.56
N ALA A 636 -10.27 16.31 20.34
CA ALA A 636 -10.91 16.50 21.63
C ALA A 636 -11.13 18.00 21.86
N PRO A 637 -12.27 18.39 22.50
CA PRO A 637 -13.32 17.54 23.09
C PRO A 637 -14.04 16.67 22.06
N GLU A 638 -14.56 15.51 22.51
CA GLU A 638 -15.30 14.57 21.64
C GLU A 638 -16.70 15.15 21.26
N ASP A 639 -17.31 14.56 20.25
CA ASP A 639 -18.66 14.87 19.80
C ASP A 639 -19.67 14.80 20.95
N GLY A 640 -20.57 15.79 20.98
CA GLY A 640 -21.57 15.92 22.05
C GLY A 640 -21.09 16.68 23.29
N VAL A 641 -19.78 16.91 23.43
CA VAL A 641 -19.17 17.77 24.45
C VAL A 641 -18.70 19.08 23.85
N ILE A 642 -18.11 19.05 22.66
CA ILE A 642 -17.65 20.25 21.97
C ILE A 642 -18.79 21.19 21.62
N THR A 643 -18.58 22.50 21.84
CA THR A 643 -19.53 23.56 21.52
C THR A 643 -18.94 24.57 20.55
N ASP A 644 -19.77 25.40 19.95
CA ASP A 644 -19.32 26.53 19.10
C ASP A 644 -18.41 27.50 19.87
N THR A 645 -18.61 27.64 21.18
CA THR A 645 -17.73 28.43 22.04
C THR A 645 -16.32 27.83 22.11
N HIS A 646 -16.22 26.53 22.27
CA HIS A 646 -14.95 25.80 22.27
C HIS A 646 -14.24 25.97 20.93
N LYS A 647 -14.96 25.74 19.82
CA LYS A 647 -14.38 25.89 18.45
C LYS A 647 -13.87 27.29 18.21
N LYS A 648 -14.70 28.29 18.52
CA LYS A 648 -14.35 29.70 18.34
C LYS A 648 -13.18 30.15 19.23
N TYR A 649 -13.09 29.62 20.44
CA TYR A 649 -11.96 29.89 21.32
C TYR A 649 -10.66 29.39 20.73
N ILE A 650 -10.59 28.10 20.34
CA ILE A 650 -9.33 27.52 19.84
C ILE A 650 -8.95 28.09 18.48
N GLU A 651 -9.91 28.36 17.59
CA GLU A 651 -9.68 29.05 16.32
C GLU A 651 -9.09 30.44 16.53
N ASN A 652 -9.66 31.23 17.43
CA ASN A 652 -9.14 32.56 17.75
C ASN A 652 -7.73 32.48 18.35
N TYR A 653 -7.52 31.56 19.29
CA TYR A 653 -6.21 31.35 19.92
C TYR A 653 -5.12 31.06 18.90
N VAL A 654 -5.39 30.17 17.95
CA VAL A 654 -4.46 29.85 16.87
C VAL A 654 -4.26 31.07 15.96
N ASN A 655 -5.30 31.78 15.62
CA ASN A 655 -5.22 32.97 14.76
C ASN A 655 -4.42 34.09 15.42
N ASP A 656 -4.58 34.30 16.71
CA ASP A 656 -3.85 35.32 17.48
C ASP A 656 -2.35 34.93 17.58
N TYR A 657 -2.06 33.66 17.82
CA TYR A 657 -0.69 33.11 17.72
C TYR A 657 -0.07 33.40 16.36
N GLU A 658 -0.76 33.01 15.28
CA GLU A 658 -0.26 33.23 13.92
C GLU A 658 -0.05 34.72 13.61
N TYR A 659 -0.93 35.56 14.05
CA TYR A 659 -0.82 37.01 13.88
C TYR A 659 0.47 37.56 14.55
N ASP A 660 0.67 37.23 15.82
CA ASP A 660 1.86 37.68 16.54
C ASP A 660 3.17 37.06 16.01
N LEU A 661 3.14 35.79 15.57
CA LEU A 661 4.27 35.15 14.96
C LEU A 661 4.67 35.80 13.62
N ILE A 662 3.69 36.22 12.82
CA ILE A 662 3.95 36.78 11.48
C ILE A 662 4.30 38.25 11.54
N TYR A 663 3.52 39.04 12.29
CA TYR A 663 3.56 40.49 12.25
C TYR A 663 4.29 41.15 13.44
N ASN A 664 4.36 40.45 14.57
CA ASN A 664 4.89 40.98 15.82
C ASN A 664 6.09 40.12 16.35
N LEU A 665 6.80 39.43 15.50
CA LEU A 665 7.87 38.49 15.86
C LEU A 665 8.91 39.11 16.80
N SER A 666 9.30 40.39 16.59
CA SER A 666 10.29 41.10 17.38
C SER A 666 9.84 41.37 18.81
N THR A 667 8.54 41.42 19.06
CA THR A 667 7.96 41.63 20.39
C THR A 667 7.98 40.39 21.25
N LYS A 668 8.21 39.22 20.65
CA LYS A 668 8.11 37.89 21.26
C LYS A 668 6.74 37.55 21.84
N LYS A 669 5.68 38.29 21.51
CA LYS A 669 4.32 37.99 21.98
C LYS A 669 3.80 36.62 21.60
N TYR A 670 4.30 36.05 20.48
CA TYR A 670 3.95 34.67 20.08
C TYR A 670 4.30 33.62 21.16
N LEU A 671 5.21 33.96 22.12
CA LEU A 671 5.55 33.09 23.25
C LEU A 671 4.44 33.04 24.31
N ASP A 672 3.50 33.98 24.28
CA ASP A 672 2.34 33.95 25.16
C ASP A 672 1.33 32.83 24.74
N TYR A 673 1.51 32.25 23.58
CA TYR A 673 0.60 31.26 23.00
C TYR A 673 1.20 29.86 22.89
N ILE A 674 2.51 29.72 22.79
CA ILE A 674 3.13 28.40 22.54
C ILE A 674 4.16 28.01 23.59
N ASP A 675 4.19 26.73 23.93
CA ASP A 675 5.36 26.13 24.60
C ASP A 675 6.49 25.94 23.59
N ILE A 676 7.43 26.88 23.60
CA ILE A 676 8.52 26.89 22.64
C ILE A 676 9.40 25.63 22.71
N ASN A 677 9.52 25.03 23.89
CA ASN A 677 10.31 23.80 24.04
C ASN A 677 9.67 22.63 23.33
N SER A 678 8.36 22.48 23.43
CA SER A 678 7.63 21.45 22.70
C SER A 678 7.79 21.58 21.18
N PHE A 679 7.78 22.81 20.66
CA PHE A 679 8.01 23.08 19.23
C PHE A 679 9.46 22.74 18.80
N ILE A 680 10.43 22.99 19.66
CA ILE A 680 11.84 22.62 19.40
C ILE A 680 11.99 21.11 19.45
N ASP A 681 11.48 20.45 20.49
CA ASP A 681 11.57 19.00 20.66
C ASP A 681 10.91 18.27 19.50
N TYR A 682 9.71 18.73 19.08
CA TYR A 682 9.02 18.19 17.90
C TYR A 682 9.83 18.39 16.63
N TRP A 683 10.39 19.61 16.40
CA TRP A 683 11.23 19.87 15.25
C TRP A 683 12.46 18.96 15.21
N LEU A 684 13.18 18.82 16.32
CA LEU A 684 14.34 17.93 16.42
C LEU A 684 13.97 16.47 16.11
N ALA A 685 12.88 15.99 16.68
CA ALA A 685 12.42 14.62 16.49
C ALA A 685 12.00 14.35 15.03
N VAL A 686 11.25 15.26 14.42
CA VAL A 686 10.80 15.09 13.03
C VAL A 686 11.97 15.22 12.05
N GLU A 687 12.92 16.13 12.27
CA GLU A 687 14.12 16.19 11.44
C GLU A 687 14.94 14.90 11.52
N LEU A 688 15.12 14.32 12.72
CA LEU A 688 15.90 13.07 12.90
C LEU A 688 15.20 11.83 12.31
N THR A 689 13.87 11.81 12.27
CA THR A 689 13.11 10.76 11.57
C THR A 689 13.01 10.98 10.07
N MET A 690 13.47 12.14 9.59
CA MET A 690 13.42 12.55 8.17
C MET A 690 12.01 12.53 7.60
N ASN A 691 11.00 12.78 8.43
CA ASN A 691 9.60 12.83 8.00
C ASN A 691 9.28 14.16 7.32
N SER A 692 8.83 14.13 6.08
CA SER A 692 8.43 15.30 5.31
C SER A 692 6.91 15.52 5.26
N GLU A 693 6.10 14.62 5.78
CA GLU A 693 4.63 14.74 5.77
C GLU A 693 4.09 16.04 6.39
N PRO A 694 4.71 16.63 7.46
CA PRO A 694 4.28 17.93 7.93
C PRO A 694 4.41 19.07 6.90
N SER A 695 5.09 18.86 5.78
CA SER A 695 5.17 19.85 4.68
C SER A 695 3.82 20.04 3.96
N HIS A 696 2.98 19.01 3.96
CA HIS A 696 1.60 19.01 3.51
C HIS A 696 0.75 18.40 4.63
N PRO A 697 0.44 19.14 5.69
CA PRO A 697 0.21 18.59 7.01
C PRO A 697 -0.69 17.37 6.98
N LYS A 698 -0.16 16.26 7.55
CA LYS A 698 -0.83 14.99 7.66
C LYS A 698 -0.41 14.33 8.96
N SER A 699 -1.38 13.91 9.76
CA SER A 699 -1.16 13.28 11.08
C SER A 699 -0.24 14.07 12.02
N VAL A 700 -0.28 15.41 11.95
CA VAL A 700 0.49 16.29 12.83
C VAL A 700 -0.38 16.68 14.01
N PHE A 701 0.05 16.38 15.23
CA PHE A 701 -0.71 16.64 16.42
C PHE A 701 -0.20 17.87 17.18
N MET A 702 -1.15 18.56 17.82
CA MET A 702 -0.91 19.63 18.79
C MET A 702 -1.93 19.52 19.91
N TYR A 703 -1.60 20.05 21.09
CA TYR A 703 -2.55 20.04 22.19
C TYR A 703 -2.43 21.29 23.03
N LYS A 704 -3.50 21.66 23.70
CA LYS A 704 -3.57 22.83 24.58
C LYS A 704 -4.35 22.50 25.85
N ASP A 705 -3.67 22.57 26.98
CA ASP A 705 -4.33 22.43 28.29
C ASP A 705 -5.15 23.64 28.67
N ARG A 706 -5.98 23.50 29.70
CA ARG A 706 -6.74 24.61 30.31
C ARG A 706 -5.77 25.69 30.82
N ASP A 707 -5.99 26.93 30.37
CA ASP A 707 -5.13 28.06 30.67
C ASP A 707 -3.63 27.86 30.35
N GLY A 708 -3.29 26.78 29.68
CA GLY A 708 -1.93 26.43 29.23
C GLY A 708 -1.62 26.96 27.82
N LEU A 709 -0.39 26.69 27.39
CA LEU A 709 0.10 27.05 26.07
C LEU A 709 -0.20 25.95 25.06
N LEU A 710 -0.21 26.30 23.77
CA LEU A 710 -0.27 25.33 22.69
C LEU A 710 1.08 24.60 22.59
N CYS A 711 1.04 23.28 22.64
CA CYS A 711 2.21 22.40 22.53
C CYS A 711 2.19 21.65 21.19
N ALA A 712 3.38 21.43 20.60
CA ALA A 712 3.57 20.57 19.44
C ALA A 712 3.74 19.10 19.88
N GLY A 713 3.23 18.18 19.06
CA GLY A 713 3.21 16.75 19.34
C GLY A 713 1.86 16.28 19.91
N PRO A 714 1.77 14.97 20.21
CA PRO A 714 2.77 13.91 20.03
C PRO A 714 3.06 13.51 18.58
N MET A 715 4.06 12.69 18.38
CA MET A 715 4.41 12.11 17.09
C MET A 715 3.45 10.98 16.71
N TRP A 716 3.14 10.87 15.41
CA TRP A 716 2.30 9.80 14.88
C TRP A 716 2.55 9.55 13.40
N ASP A 717 2.36 8.29 12.94
CA ASP A 717 2.35 7.87 11.53
C ASP A 717 3.71 8.00 10.83
N TYR A 718 4.67 7.12 11.19
CA TYR A 718 6.06 7.18 10.72
C TYR A 718 6.47 5.98 9.85
N ASP A 719 5.53 5.19 9.34
CA ASP A 719 5.84 4.02 8.50
C ASP A 719 6.04 4.36 7.01
N TRP A 720 5.81 5.63 6.63
CA TRP A 720 5.93 6.11 5.25
C TRP A 720 7.01 7.21 5.12
N GLY A 721 7.95 7.01 4.17
CA GLY A 721 8.90 8.05 3.74
C GLY A 721 9.86 8.55 4.81
N THR A 722 10.10 7.75 5.86
CA THR A 722 10.96 8.11 7.00
C THR A 722 12.27 7.34 6.96
N PHE A 723 13.28 7.89 7.61
CA PHE A 723 14.64 7.32 7.70
C PHE A 723 15.25 6.99 6.32
N MET A 724 14.92 7.78 5.31
CA MET A 724 15.43 7.57 3.95
C MET A 724 16.81 8.18 3.79
N PRO A 725 17.82 7.44 3.24
CA PRO A 725 19.17 7.94 3.04
C PRO A 725 19.25 9.23 2.22
N ILE A 726 18.33 9.42 1.27
CA ILE A 726 18.26 10.62 0.42
C ILE A 726 17.94 11.90 1.21
N ASN A 727 17.34 11.78 2.41
CA ASN A 727 16.90 12.91 3.22
C ASN A 727 17.88 13.30 4.33
N THR A 728 19.04 12.64 4.42
CA THR A 728 19.99 12.83 5.53
C THR A 728 20.62 14.23 5.55
N GLN A 729 20.82 14.84 4.39
CA GLN A 729 21.51 16.13 4.24
C GLN A 729 20.60 17.31 3.87
N GLN A 730 19.35 17.26 4.30
CA GLN A 730 18.37 18.34 4.06
C GLN A 730 17.43 18.49 5.24
N TYR A 731 16.88 19.69 5.41
CA TYR A 731 15.80 19.90 6.37
C TYR A 731 14.48 19.35 5.83
N CYS A 732 13.74 18.66 6.68
CA CYS A 732 12.44 18.11 6.35
C CYS A 732 11.31 19.10 6.60
N ILE A 733 11.32 19.77 7.75
CA ILE A 733 10.21 20.64 8.16
C ILE A 733 10.62 22.09 8.54
N LYS A 734 11.88 22.46 8.42
CA LYS A 734 12.33 23.83 8.70
C LYS A 734 11.56 24.91 7.91
N ASN A 735 11.11 24.57 6.71
CA ASN A 735 10.43 25.49 5.80
C ASN A 735 8.92 25.31 5.74
N THR A 736 8.34 24.61 6.70
CA THR A 736 6.90 24.27 6.73
C THR A 736 6.23 24.67 8.04
N LEU A 737 4.93 24.73 8.04
CA LEU A 737 4.09 25.13 9.18
C LEU A 737 4.52 26.47 9.78
N TYR A 738 4.91 26.47 11.03
CA TYR A 738 5.31 27.65 11.78
C TYR A 738 6.83 27.91 11.75
N TYR A 739 7.62 26.90 11.39
CA TYR A 739 9.08 26.96 11.48
C TYR A 739 9.72 28.04 10.61
N PRO A 740 9.26 28.38 9.38
CA PRO A 740 9.82 29.48 8.62
C PRO A 740 9.80 30.82 9.36
N ASN A 741 8.77 31.04 10.18
CA ASN A 741 8.67 32.25 10.98
C ASN A 741 9.49 32.15 12.27
N LEU A 742 9.42 30.99 12.95
CA LEU A 742 10.15 30.73 14.19
C LEU A 742 11.67 30.85 13.97
N PHE A 743 12.21 30.32 12.88
CA PHE A 743 13.64 30.43 12.54
C PHE A 743 14.11 31.84 12.22
N ARG A 744 13.21 32.79 12.00
CA ARG A 744 13.54 34.22 11.92
C ARG A 744 13.72 34.85 13.29
N SER A 745 13.30 34.21 14.36
CA SER A 745 13.48 34.66 15.72
C SER A 745 14.84 34.23 16.24
N TYR A 746 15.72 35.19 16.51
CA TYR A 746 17.00 34.91 17.16
C TYR A 746 16.83 34.12 18.47
N TYR A 747 15.79 34.43 19.23
CA TYR A 747 15.49 33.75 20.48
C TYR A 747 15.21 32.25 20.22
N PHE A 748 14.41 31.91 19.23
CA PHE A 748 14.11 30.52 18.89
C PHE A 748 15.37 29.75 18.52
N VAL A 749 16.23 30.36 17.70
CA VAL A 749 17.51 29.74 17.27
C VAL A 749 18.43 29.50 18.48
N GLN A 750 18.51 30.44 19.41
CA GLN A 750 19.32 30.23 20.63
C GLN A 750 18.75 29.10 21.49
N GLN A 751 17.43 29.02 21.65
CA GLN A 751 16.79 27.94 22.40
C GLN A 751 17.00 26.57 21.73
N ILE A 752 17.05 26.48 20.39
CA ILE A 752 17.43 25.25 19.69
C ILE A 752 18.85 24.82 20.09
N LYS A 753 19.82 25.76 20.06
CA LYS A 753 21.22 25.44 20.42
C LYS A 753 21.35 24.94 21.85
N GLU A 754 20.69 25.60 22.79
CA GLU A 754 20.68 25.20 24.19
C GLU A 754 20.02 23.82 24.37
N ARG A 755 18.86 23.59 23.74
CA ARG A 755 18.14 22.33 23.81
C ARG A 755 18.92 21.18 23.19
N TRP A 756 19.62 21.44 22.07
CA TRP A 756 20.46 20.47 21.38
C TRP A 756 21.57 19.91 22.27
N GLN A 757 22.22 20.75 23.06
CA GLN A 757 23.29 20.31 23.97
C GLN A 757 22.81 19.23 24.97
N THR A 758 21.56 19.30 25.38
CA THR A 758 20.97 18.35 26.33
C THR A 758 20.29 17.16 25.64
N ALA A 759 19.81 17.33 24.41
CA ALA A 759 19.10 16.29 23.67
C ALA A 759 20.05 15.37 22.88
N LYS A 760 21.12 15.92 22.30
CA LYS A 760 22.08 15.18 21.46
C LYS A 760 22.60 13.88 22.12
N PRO A 761 23.08 13.87 23.38
CA PRO A 761 23.54 12.61 23.99
C PRO A 761 22.46 11.53 24.10
N ARG A 762 21.18 11.95 24.25
CA ARG A 762 20.04 11.02 24.27
C ARG A 762 19.76 10.44 22.89
N PHE A 763 19.92 11.23 21.84
CA PHE A 763 19.81 10.76 20.45
C PHE A 763 20.97 9.82 20.08
N GLU A 764 22.20 10.13 20.49
CA GLU A 764 23.36 9.27 20.28
C GLU A 764 23.18 7.90 20.96
N ALA A 765 22.56 7.86 22.16
CA ALA A 765 22.27 6.62 22.85
C ALA A 765 21.25 5.72 22.10
N LEU A 766 20.44 6.26 21.19
CA LEU A 766 19.51 5.47 20.39
C LEU A 766 20.20 4.68 19.26
N ILE A 767 21.43 5.00 18.88
CA ILE A 767 22.11 4.35 17.74
C ILE A 767 22.19 2.83 17.92
N ASP A 768 22.49 2.36 19.14
CA ASP A 768 22.56 0.91 19.40
C ASP A 768 21.18 0.27 19.62
N VAL A 769 20.17 1.08 19.92
CA VAL A 769 18.79 0.60 20.13
C VAL A 769 18.21 0.05 18.83
N PHE A 770 18.57 0.58 17.65
CA PHE A 770 18.11 0.04 16.37
C PHE A 770 18.41 -1.45 16.22
N GLU A 771 19.64 -1.86 16.50
CA GLU A 771 20.04 -3.27 16.39
C GLU A 771 19.45 -4.13 17.52
N GLN A 772 19.34 -3.59 18.73
CA GLN A 772 18.76 -4.27 19.88
C GLN A 772 17.28 -4.60 19.64
N GLU A 773 16.51 -3.64 19.13
CA GLU A 773 15.09 -3.86 18.81
C GLU A 773 14.92 -4.77 17.59
N ALA A 774 15.76 -4.60 16.56
CA ALA A 774 15.75 -5.47 15.38
C ALA A 774 16.05 -6.93 15.74
N ALA A 775 16.99 -7.18 16.65
CA ALA A 775 17.33 -8.53 17.07
C ALA A 775 16.12 -9.31 17.62
N LYS A 776 15.17 -8.61 18.28
CA LYS A 776 13.93 -9.21 18.79
C LYS A 776 12.97 -9.62 17.67
N LEU A 777 13.11 -9.02 16.48
CA LEU A 777 12.15 -9.16 15.39
C LEU A 777 12.57 -10.16 14.31
N LYS A 778 13.79 -10.65 14.31
CA LYS A 778 14.34 -11.50 13.22
C LYS A 778 13.47 -12.72 12.87
N ASN A 779 12.95 -13.41 13.88
CA ASN A 779 12.09 -14.57 13.65
C ASN A 779 10.67 -14.13 13.26
N SER A 780 10.17 -13.08 13.89
CA SER A 780 8.88 -12.47 13.56
C SER A 780 8.85 -11.94 12.11
N ASP A 781 9.94 -11.30 11.65
CA ASP A 781 10.09 -10.87 10.27
C ASP A 781 9.95 -12.03 9.27
N LYS A 782 10.65 -13.13 9.51
CA LYS A 782 10.57 -14.32 8.62
C LYS A 782 9.14 -14.84 8.49
N MET A 783 8.40 -14.86 9.61
CA MET A 783 7.00 -15.27 9.63
C MET A 783 6.11 -14.23 8.93
N ASN A 784 6.34 -12.95 9.20
CA ASN A 784 5.56 -11.85 8.67
C ASN A 784 5.72 -11.71 7.16
N ILE A 785 6.96 -11.73 6.63
CA ILE A 785 7.23 -11.57 5.21
C ILE A 785 6.69 -12.74 4.36
N SER A 786 6.64 -13.95 4.94
CA SER A 786 6.04 -15.10 4.28
C SER A 786 4.52 -14.98 4.13
N LEU A 787 3.86 -14.30 5.06
CA LEU A 787 2.42 -14.02 5.01
C LEU A 787 2.11 -12.79 4.15
N TRP A 788 2.96 -11.78 4.22
CA TRP A 788 2.76 -10.46 3.66
C TRP A 788 4.01 -9.97 2.92
N PRO A 789 4.27 -10.44 1.71
CA PRO A 789 5.34 -9.87 0.88
C PRO A 789 5.06 -8.39 0.61
N ILE A 790 6.08 -7.55 0.71
CA ILE A 790 5.94 -6.11 0.46
C ILE A 790 5.88 -5.87 -1.04
N ALA A 791 4.76 -5.35 -1.51
CA ALA A 791 4.52 -5.07 -2.93
C ALA A 791 4.76 -3.61 -3.32
N SER A 792 4.70 -2.68 -2.36
CA SER A 792 4.78 -1.24 -2.61
C SER A 792 6.18 -0.70 -2.34
N ARG A 793 6.70 0.17 -3.20
CA ARG A 793 7.98 0.86 -3.03
C ARG A 793 7.74 2.23 -2.42
N VAL A 794 7.97 2.37 -1.13
CA VAL A 794 7.65 3.57 -0.35
C VAL A 794 8.87 4.12 0.37
N ASN A 795 9.66 3.24 0.99
CA ASN A 795 10.79 3.63 1.84
C ASN A 795 12.14 3.40 1.14
N GLY A 796 12.15 2.73 -0.01
CA GLY A 796 13.35 2.46 -0.79
C GLY A 796 14.16 1.26 -0.30
N ASP A 797 13.64 0.49 0.67
CA ASP A 797 14.27 -0.68 1.27
C ASP A 797 13.49 -1.99 1.06
N GLU A 798 12.43 -1.97 0.28
CA GLU A 798 11.49 -3.07 0.11
C GLU A 798 12.10 -4.32 -0.54
N THR A 799 13.17 -4.13 -1.29
CA THR A 799 13.93 -5.23 -1.93
C THR A 799 15.09 -5.73 -1.07
N MET A 800 15.37 -5.08 0.05
CA MET A 800 16.44 -5.46 0.96
C MET A 800 16.01 -6.63 1.85
N THR A 801 16.98 -7.38 2.33
CA THR A 801 16.77 -8.26 3.48
C THR A 801 16.43 -7.42 4.72
N PHE A 802 15.88 -8.05 5.75
CA PHE A 802 15.57 -7.39 7.01
C PHE A 802 16.81 -6.71 7.62
N ASP A 803 17.93 -7.44 7.68
CA ASP A 803 19.17 -6.94 8.28
C ASP A 803 19.77 -5.78 7.46
N GLU A 804 19.72 -5.81 6.13
CA GLU A 804 20.14 -4.71 5.26
C GLU A 804 19.26 -3.47 5.43
N ALA A 805 17.94 -3.64 5.50
CA ALA A 805 17.00 -2.54 5.70
C ALA A 805 17.21 -1.87 7.06
N VAL A 806 17.41 -2.65 8.12
CA VAL A 806 17.72 -2.13 9.47
C VAL A 806 19.05 -1.39 9.47
N ALA A 807 20.09 -1.94 8.83
CA ALA A 807 21.39 -1.29 8.73
C ALA A 807 21.29 0.03 7.94
N SER A 808 20.54 0.06 6.84
CA SER A 808 20.29 1.27 6.06
C SER A 808 19.55 2.33 6.88
N MET A 809 18.51 1.94 7.60
CA MET A 809 17.73 2.82 8.47
C MET A 809 18.60 3.42 9.59
N LYS A 810 19.39 2.59 10.26
CA LYS A 810 20.35 3.03 11.30
C LYS A 810 21.37 4.00 10.73
N GLN A 811 21.97 3.69 9.57
CA GLN A 811 22.97 4.54 8.95
C GLN A 811 22.38 5.90 8.57
N ALA A 812 21.18 5.92 7.99
CA ALA A 812 20.47 7.16 7.67
C ALA A 812 20.23 8.03 8.92
N TYR A 813 19.88 7.41 10.05
CA TYR A 813 19.75 8.11 11.33
C TYR A 813 21.06 8.71 11.80
N VAL A 814 22.17 7.95 11.75
CA VAL A 814 23.52 8.42 12.13
C VAL A 814 23.95 9.60 11.26
N ASP A 815 23.82 9.47 9.94
CA ASP A 815 24.19 10.52 8.98
C ASP A 815 23.36 11.80 9.21
N LYS A 816 22.07 11.64 9.47
CA LYS A 816 21.17 12.76 9.77
C LYS A 816 21.52 13.43 11.10
N LEU A 817 21.83 12.67 12.12
CA LEU A 817 22.23 13.18 13.42
C LEU A 817 23.51 14.01 13.32
N GLN A 818 24.51 13.52 12.60
CA GLN A 818 25.75 14.24 12.34
C GLN A 818 25.49 15.52 11.54
N TRP A 819 24.76 15.43 10.46
CA TRP A 819 24.44 16.59 9.63
C TRP A 819 23.68 17.65 10.42
N LEU A 820 22.71 17.24 11.23
CA LEU A 820 21.90 18.16 12.03
C LEU A 820 22.76 18.85 13.12
N ASP A 821 23.70 18.15 13.72
CA ASP A 821 24.68 18.72 14.64
C ASP A 821 25.52 19.83 13.99
N GLU A 822 26.04 19.57 12.79
CA GLU A 822 26.79 20.58 12.00
C GLU A 822 25.91 21.79 11.70
N GLN A 823 24.66 21.56 11.28
CA GLN A 823 23.75 22.65 10.94
C GLN A 823 23.37 23.51 12.16
N ILE A 824 23.06 22.88 13.30
CA ILE A 824 22.69 23.61 14.52
C ILE A 824 23.88 24.40 15.06
N ASN A 825 25.09 23.85 15.02
CA ASN A 825 26.29 24.56 15.43
C ASN A 825 26.63 25.77 14.51
N ALA A 826 26.24 25.67 13.24
CA ALA A 826 26.42 26.72 12.25
C ALA A 826 25.31 27.82 12.27
N MET A 827 24.18 27.61 12.95
CA MET A 827 23.14 28.65 13.09
C MET A 827 23.66 29.81 13.95
#